data_6c7eb780ff6edd86f873b2e8f34f5c7b
#
_entry.id   6c7eb780ff6edd86f873b2e8f34f5c7b
#
_cell.length_a   1.000
_cell.length_b   1.000
_cell.length_c   1.000
_cell.angle_alpha   90.00
_cell.angle_beta   90.00
_cell.angle_gamma   90.00
#
_symmetry.space_group_name_H-M   'P 1'
#
loop_
_entity.id
_entity.type
_entity.pdbx_description
1 polymer ?
#
loop_
_entity_poly.entity_id
_entity_poly.type
_entity_poly.pdbx_seq_one_letter_code
_entity_poly.pdbx_strand_id
1 'polypeptide(L)'
;MESIKPKRAVATMACALMASAALAVNDNDTTRRADSPDKPLTSAEIVAKPRRATVKTPVPDLARIYIGSGVYGNNGGMNCGGFCFTYWNPTKLKYDELVDLCAKEEVGNTLQFWQNNDTLARLTRRATKLGLYSTCIYSRATNGIARAMTEELGDRWLGHDFGERYTFSLYQNWDNRGATLDALVDEYMNRVHKHVNNLHNDGWGNVMATSANFSLDYEVAAGTEVPCTEDFPFGDLTLASALGRGLYRQYDLPMWGSHLAHEWYSWIPHRNPYKMKTLETAFQLKYMTGAKMIINESGNWQLQSSLCEDSPMSMMPITCRKLSTKWDKAAREKYEKPVLKEAEKRYSYIDYRSPVATKYRNIIRDFYAFCKRNPAPKGQPEATWALAKGNLDLGGSGYVAGSAVCGAYDLARKNPNWMHGLPEMSWDTVRKSVMPMPPMLAPNKNIHFSATPYGLCDIASFACDNITAEHLLKNYKVLMFSGWNTCSPKQYRVLCDYVKGGGVLVIGLCHLSTDNARNYTDPTVEKLVNGGDFTELCGFKVKGQTPRRYWATGPSTTPNCLGFVARRRFGYMCLPLGDLEYVAPKENFEELAVDDEDADPFIIRCRNGKGQVLFMNWWSYPAAANMDVGCGAEIADVGMVGYLYQYAAKLGRGNVFITGPDFENPDEDCRWIIYSYFPDEGKVYLLNLDYERERKCVLQQFGDKDFLTLKPAEFRIIDSVKLDADEKLNAE
;
A
#
# COMPACT_ATOMS: atom_id res chain seq x y z
N MET A 1 3.30 -31.68 23.87
CA MET A 1 3.79 -31.63 22.47
C MET A 1 2.66 -32.12 21.57
N GLU A 2 1.72 -31.24 21.25
CA GLU A 2 0.69 -31.54 20.23
C GLU A 2 0.38 -30.26 19.44
N SER A 3 0.77 -30.35 18.22
CA SER A 3 0.29 -29.81 16.94
C SER A 3 -0.39 -28.44 16.93
N ILE A 4 0.42 -27.44 16.68
CA ILE A 4 0.00 -26.13 16.16
C ILE A 4 -0.02 -26.21 14.62
N LYS A 5 -1.06 -26.76 14.02
CA LYS A 5 -1.16 -26.86 12.54
C LYS A 5 -2.44 -26.39 11.86
N PRO A 6 -3.43 -25.73 12.47
CA PRO A 6 -4.57 -25.26 11.67
C PRO A 6 -4.50 -23.80 11.18
N LYS A 7 -3.62 -22.94 11.72
CA LYS A 7 -3.67 -21.49 11.40
C LYS A 7 -3.07 -21.08 10.05
N ARG A 8 -2.14 -21.84 9.50
CA ARG A 8 -1.56 -21.58 8.15
C ARG A 8 -2.52 -21.90 7.01
N ALA A 9 -3.42 -22.85 7.21
CA ALA A 9 -4.35 -23.28 6.16
C ALA A 9 -5.42 -22.23 5.81
N VAL A 10 -5.81 -21.37 6.74
CA VAL A 10 -6.90 -20.39 6.54
C VAL A 10 -6.42 -19.16 5.76
N ALA A 11 -5.24 -18.64 6.06
CA ALA A 11 -4.68 -17.51 5.30
C ALA A 11 -4.38 -17.91 3.84
N THR A 12 -3.79 -19.08 3.64
CA THR A 12 -3.53 -19.66 2.31
C THR A 12 -4.82 -19.88 1.52
N MET A 13 -5.94 -20.10 2.19
CA MET A 13 -7.24 -20.33 1.55
C MET A 13 -7.95 -19.05 1.10
N ALA A 14 -7.84 -17.98 1.85
CA ALA A 14 -8.41 -16.68 1.44
C ALA A 14 -7.71 -16.14 0.19
N CYS A 15 -6.39 -16.28 0.13
CA CYS A 15 -5.61 -15.89 -1.05
C CYS A 15 -5.83 -16.80 -2.26
N ALA A 16 -6.06 -18.11 -2.06
CA ALA A 16 -6.47 -19.00 -3.14
C ALA A 16 -7.87 -18.67 -3.68
N LEU A 17 -8.71 -18.02 -2.88
CA LEU A 17 -10.06 -17.57 -3.24
C LEU A 17 -10.01 -16.38 -4.19
N MET A 18 -9.14 -15.42 -3.94
CA MET A 18 -8.97 -14.26 -4.82
C MET A 18 -8.24 -14.62 -6.12
N ALA A 19 -7.24 -15.48 -6.06
CA ALA A 19 -6.63 -16.07 -7.25
C ALA A 19 -7.65 -16.81 -8.12
N SER A 20 -8.68 -17.40 -7.51
CA SER A 20 -9.75 -18.07 -8.26
C SER A 20 -10.74 -17.07 -8.86
N ALA A 21 -10.96 -15.91 -8.27
CA ALA A 21 -11.77 -14.84 -8.87
C ALA A 21 -11.09 -14.24 -10.10
N ALA A 22 -9.79 -13.98 -9.99
CA ALA A 22 -8.98 -13.53 -11.11
C ALA A 22 -8.85 -14.61 -12.22
N LEU A 23 -8.80 -15.89 -11.84
CA LEU A 23 -8.74 -17.03 -12.78
C LEU A 23 -10.10 -17.37 -13.44
N ALA A 24 -11.22 -17.00 -12.81
CA ALA A 24 -12.56 -17.19 -13.40
C ALA A 24 -12.90 -16.13 -14.46
N VAL A 25 -12.12 -15.09 -14.60
CA VAL A 25 -12.14 -14.24 -15.78
C VAL A 25 -11.42 -15.01 -16.89
N ASN A 26 -12.15 -15.94 -17.53
CA ASN A 26 -11.69 -16.65 -18.70
C ASN A 26 -11.00 -15.67 -19.67
N ASP A 27 -9.77 -15.96 -20.06
CA ASP A 27 -9.01 -15.29 -21.12
C ASP A 27 -9.68 -15.42 -22.51
N ASN A 28 -10.89 -15.95 -22.55
CA ASN A 28 -11.78 -16.02 -23.72
C ASN A 28 -12.49 -14.69 -24.00
N ASP A 29 -11.95 -13.55 -23.56
CA ASP A 29 -12.37 -12.25 -24.09
C ASP A 29 -11.81 -12.06 -25.49
N THR A 30 -12.27 -12.94 -26.38
CA THR A 30 -12.09 -12.82 -27.81
C THR A 30 -13.13 -11.87 -28.39
N THR A 31 -13.22 -10.65 -27.94
CA THR A 31 -13.52 -9.57 -28.85
C THR A 31 -12.21 -9.30 -29.60
N ARG A 32 -11.89 -10.22 -30.51
CA ARG A 32 -10.85 -10.06 -31.51
C ARG A 32 -11.26 -8.92 -32.43
N ARG A 33 -10.95 -7.69 -32.05
CA ARG A 33 -10.55 -6.70 -33.05
C ARG A 33 -9.22 -7.23 -33.60
N ALA A 34 -9.15 -7.36 -34.94
CA ALA A 34 -7.97 -7.82 -35.63
C ALA A 34 -6.74 -7.15 -35.00
N ASP A 35 -5.87 -7.96 -34.43
CA ASP A 35 -4.62 -7.48 -33.86
C ASP A 35 -3.86 -6.77 -34.98
N SER A 36 -3.66 -5.47 -34.80
CA SER A 36 -2.65 -4.77 -35.57
C SER A 36 -1.32 -5.49 -35.29
N PRO A 37 -0.50 -5.76 -36.30
CA PRO A 37 0.78 -6.43 -36.12
C PRO A 37 1.83 -5.52 -35.48
N ASP A 38 1.42 -4.59 -34.62
CA ASP A 38 2.34 -3.68 -33.96
C ASP A 38 3.23 -4.47 -33.00
N LYS A 39 4.52 -4.28 -33.16
CA LYS A 39 5.54 -4.84 -32.27
C LYS A 39 5.18 -4.50 -30.82
N PRO A 40 5.23 -5.47 -29.88
CA PRO A 40 5.04 -5.19 -28.48
C PRO A 40 5.97 -4.09 -27.99
N LEU A 41 5.45 -3.16 -27.22
CA LEU A 41 6.22 -2.07 -26.61
C LEU A 41 6.99 -2.55 -25.41
N THR A 42 8.17 -1.99 -25.18
CA THR A 42 8.88 -2.14 -23.93
C THR A 42 8.28 -1.27 -22.83
N SER A 43 8.53 -1.59 -21.57
CA SER A 43 8.12 -0.77 -20.42
C SER A 43 8.65 0.66 -20.55
N ALA A 44 9.90 0.84 -21.00
CA ALA A 44 10.50 2.15 -21.25
C ALA A 44 9.76 2.95 -22.33
N GLU A 45 9.36 2.30 -23.43
CA GLU A 45 8.56 2.94 -24.47
C GLU A 45 7.17 3.32 -23.98
N ILE A 46 6.56 2.51 -23.10
CA ILE A 46 5.24 2.79 -22.52
C ILE A 46 5.29 4.01 -21.60
N VAL A 47 6.24 4.05 -20.67
CA VAL A 47 6.35 5.17 -19.71
C VAL A 47 6.78 6.48 -20.35
N ALA A 48 7.43 6.43 -21.52
CA ALA A 48 7.79 7.61 -22.30
C ALA A 48 6.60 8.22 -23.07
N LYS A 49 5.49 7.48 -23.21
CA LYS A 49 4.29 8.01 -23.89
C LYS A 49 3.58 9.02 -22.99
N PRO A 50 3.13 10.15 -23.57
CA PRO A 50 2.26 11.05 -22.83
C PRO A 50 0.99 10.28 -22.44
N ARG A 51 0.51 10.50 -21.21
CA ARG A 51 -0.79 9.97 -20.79
C ARG A 51 -1.86 10.51 -21.73
N ARG A 52 -2.76 9.64 -22.17
CA ARG A 52 -3.87 10.08 -22.99
C ARG A 52 -4.69 11.09 -22.19
N ALA A 53 -4.90 12.27 -22.76
CA ALA A 53 -6.00 13.11 -22.32
C ALA A 53 -7.28 12.30 -22.50
N THR A 54 -7.99 12.03 -21.42
CA THR A 54 -9.27 11.33 -21.43
C THR A 54 -10.24 12.10 -22.32
N VAL A 55 -10.99 11.38 -23.14
CA VAL A 55 -12.03 11.95 -23.97
C VAL A 55 -13.01 12.71 -23.07
N LYS A 56 -12.90 14.04 -22.99
CA LYS A 56 -13.82 14.95 -22.26
C LYS A 56 -14.49 14.35 -21.01
N THR A 57 -13.74 13.56 -20.28
CA THR A 57 -14.25 13.08 -18.99
C THR A 57 -14.13 14.23 -18.01
N PRO A 58 -15.17 14.57 -17.29
CA PRO A 58 -15.08 15.58 -16.26
C PRO A 58 -13.97 15.22 -15.31
N VAL A 59 -13.06 16.14 -15.04
CA VAL A 59 -12.08 15.97 -13.99
C VAL A 59 -12.86 15.82 -12.67
N PRO A 60 -12.62 14.78 -11.88
CA PRO A 60 -13.28 14.65 -10.59
C PRO A 60 -13.14 15.94 -9.77
N ASP A 61 -14.20 16.37 -9.12
CA ASP A 61 -14.16 17.53 -8.23
C ASP A 61 -13.25 17.24 -7.04
N LEU A 62 -12.04 17.79 -7.07
CA LEU A 62 -11.01 17.55 -6.06
C LEU A 62 -11.37 18.12 -4.67
N ALA A 63 -12.31 19.08 -4.59
CA ALA A 63 -12.81 19.58 -3.32
C ALA A 63 -13.78 18.59 -2.65
N ARG A 64 -14.24 17.57 -3.37
CA ARG A 64 -15.22 16.59 -2.91
C ARG A 64 -14.58 15.26 -2.59
N ILE A 65 -15.09 14.60 -1.55
CA ILE A 65 -14.78 13.20 -1.25
C ILE A 65 -15.90 12.31 -1.78
N TYR A 66 -15.53 11.22 -2.43
CA TYR A 66 -16.44 10.21 -2.94
C TYR A 66 -16.46 9.04 -1.97
N ILE A 67 -17.53 8.95 -1.18
CA ILE A 67 -17.75 7.90 -0.19
C ILE A 67 -18.86 6.98 -0.68
N GLY A 68 -18.58 5.69 -0.72
CA GLY A 68 -19.58 4.79 -1.25
C GLY A 68 -19.43 3.32 -0.92
N SER A 69 -20.25 2.55 -1.56
CA SER A 69 -20.35 1.10 -1.42
C SER A 69 -20.47 0.43 -2.76
N GLY A 70 -19.95 -0.79 -2.85
CA GLY A 70 -20.14 -1.67 -3.98
C GLY A 70 -21.57 -2.20 -4.09
N VAL A 71 -22.10 -2.23 -5.30
CA VAL A 71 -23.34 -2.89 -5.67
C VAL A 71 -22.97 -4.05 -6.59
N TYR A 72 -22.61 -5.15 -6.00
CA TYR A 72 -22.09 -6.32 -6.68
C TYR A 72 -23.08 -7.48 -6.72
N GLY A 73 -22.84 -8.38 -7.64
CA GLY A 73 -23.57 -9.62 -7.77
C GLY A 73 -24.48 -9.66 -8.98
N ASN A 74 -24.81 -10.85 -9.41
CA ASN A 74 -25.87 -11.15 -10.37
C ASN A 74 -27.16 -11.34 -9.62
N ASN A 75 -28.30 -11.11 -10.26
CA ASN A 75 -29.66 -11.30 -9.73
C ASN A 75 -29.81 -12.41 -8.67
N GLY A 76 -29.21 -12.22 -7.51
CA GLY A 76 -29.29 -13.17 -6.42
C GLY A 76 -28.03 -13.91 -6.04
N GLY A 77 -26.89 -13.60 -6.58
CA GLY A 77 -25.69 -14.30 -6.19
C GLY A 77 -24.46 -13.42 -6.12
N MET A 78 -23.67 -13.63 -5.11
CA MET A 78 -22.31 -13.17 -5.08
C MET A 78 -21.45 -14.12 -5.87
N ASN A 79 -20.70 -13.56 -6.80
CA ASN A 79 -19.64 -14.28 -7.46
C ASN A 79 -18.33 -14.00 -6.71
N CYS A 80 -18.17 -14.66 -5.56
CA CYS A 80 -16.89 -14.65 -4.86
C CYS A 80 -16.04 -15.76 -5.44
N GLY A 81 -15.22 -15.44 -6.41
CA GLY A 81 -14.05 -16.21 -6.77
C GLY A 81 -14.17 -17.74 -6.78
N GLY A 82 -15.16 -18.29 -7.46
CA GLY A 82 -15.33 -19.72 -7.56
C GLY A 82 -16.04 -20.41 -6.38
N PHE A 83 -16.42 -19.67 -5.34
CA PHE A 83 -17.34 -20.16 -4.32
C PHE A 83 -18.72 -19.65 -4.64
N CYS A 84 -19.48 -20.47 -5.35
CA CYS A 84 -20.76 -20.07 -5.89
C CYS A 84 -21.84 -19.93 -4.83
N PHE A 85 -22.02 -18.74 -4.29
CA PHE A 85 -23.27 -18.35 -3.69
C PHE A 85 -24.27 -17.81 -4.74
N THR A 86 -24.19 -18.32 -5.95
CA THR A 86 -24.98 -17.86 -7.10
C THR A 86 -26.49 -17.96 -6.91
N TYR A 87 -26.93 -18.69 -5.90
CA TYR A 87 -28.34 -18.88 -5.60
C TYR A 87 -28.85 -18.08 -4.40
N TRP A 88 -27.97 -17.39 -3.71
CA TRP A 88 -28.36 -16.66 -2.52
C TRP A 88 -28.35 -15.17 -2.74
N ASN A 89 -29.51 -14.57 -2.72
CA ASN A 89 -29.67 -13.11 -2.57
C ASN A 89 -29.98 -12.78 -1.11
N PRO A 90 -28.97 -12.47 -0.30
CA PRO A 90 -29.19 -12.25 1.12
C PRO A 90 -30.00 -10.98 1.40
N THR A 91 -29.99 -10.05 0.45
CA THR A 91 -30.76 -8.79 0.62
C THR A 91 -32.20 -8.93 0.21
N LYS A 92 -32.49 -9.86 -0.71
CA LYS A 92 -33.79 -9.97 -1.39
C LYS A 92 -34.25 -8.68 -2.09
N LEU A 93 -33.34 -7.71 -2.23
CA LEU A 93 -33.60 -6.46 -2.92
C LEU A 93 -33.16 -6.57 -4.39
N LYS A 94 -33.91 -5.94 -5.26
CA LYS A 94 -33.47 -5.69 -6.63
C LYS A 94 -32.41 -4.59 -6.64
N TYR A 95 -31.59 -4.52 -7.67
CA TYR A 95 -30.54 -3.49 -7.77
C TYR A 95 -31.11 -2.07 -7.71
N ASP A 96 -32.26 -1.83 -8.34
CA ASP A 96 -32.92 -0.52 -8.29
C ASP A 96 -33.32 -0.14 -6.86
N GLU A 97 -33.83 -1.11 -6.11
CA GLU A 97 -34.22 -0.92 -4.70
C GLU A 97 -32.98 -0.68 -3.82
N LEU A 98 -31.82 -1.30 -4.13
CA LEU A 98 -30.55 -1.02 -3.45
C LEU A 98 -30.07 0.41 -3.73
N VAL A 99 -30.11 0.86 -4.98
CA VAL A 99 -29.72 2.22 -5.36
C VAL A 99 -30.62 3.24 -4.62
N ASP A 100 -31.94 3.00 -4.60
CA ASP A 100 -32.87 3.86 -3.88
C ASP A 100 -32.61 3.88 -2.39
N LEU A 101 -32.32 2.74 -1.81
CA LEU A 101 -32.05 2.61 -0.39
C LEU A 101 -30.75 3.35 0.01
N CYS A 102 -29.69 3.24 -0.81
CA CYS A 102 -28.46 3.99 -0.61
C CYS A 102 -28.70 5.49 -0.60
N ALA A 103 -29.46 5.99 -1.57
CA ALA A 103 -29.80 7.41 -1.64
C ALA A 103 -30.69 7.83 -0.45
N LYS A 104 -31.70 7.04 -0.13
CA LYS A 104 -32.63 7.34 0.97
C LYS A 104 -31.97 7.36 2.33
N GLU A 105 -31.08 6.40 2.59
CA GLU A 105 -30.37 6.30 3.87
C GLU A 105 -29.10 7.15 3.90
N GLU A 106 -28.79 7.89 2.83
CA GLU A 106 -27.56 8.69 2.69
C GLU A 106 -26.27 7.88 2.95
N VAL A 107 -26.21 6.65 2.46
CA VAL A 107 -25.04 5.77 2.62
C VAL A 107 -23.96 6.17 1.63
N GLY A 108 -23.30 7.29 1.92
CA GLY A 108 -22.33 7.89 1.02
C GLY A 108 -22.97 8.66 -0.14
N ASN A 109 -22.16 9.02 -1.12
CA ASN A 109 -22.55 9.77 -2.33
C ASN A 109 -22.19 9.04 -3.62
N THR A 110 -21.59 7.85 -3.54
CA THR A 110 -21.01 7.12 -4.68
C THR A 110 -21.41 5.65 -4.64
N LEU A 111 -21.69 5.08 -5.79
CA LEU A 111 -21.90 3.64 -5.94
C LEU A 111 -20.94 3.06 -6.97
N GLN A 112 -20.32 1.93 -6.64
CA GLN A 112 -19.50 1.15 -7.55
C GLN A 112 -20.27 -0.08 -8.02
N PHE A 113 -20.48 -0.20 -9.31
CA PHE A 113 -21.29 -1.26 -9.90
C PHE A 113 -20.40 -2.37 -10.51
N TRP A 114 -20.85 -3.61 -10.35
CA TRP A 114 -20.31 -4.73 -11.09
C TRP A 114 -21.44 -5.30 -11.97
N GLN A 115 -21.80 -4.55 -12.98
CA GLN A 115 -22.87 -4.84 -13.91
C GLN A 115 -22.43 -4.58 -15.33
N ASN A 116 -23.16 -5.09 -16.33
CA ASN A 116 -22.78 -5.01 -17.73
C ASN A 116 -23.87 -4.33 -18.56
N ASN A 117 -23.46 -3.76 -19.69
CA ASN A 117 -24.35 -3.24 -20.75
C ASN A 117 -25.53 -2.39 -20.22
N ASP A 118 -26.75 -2.68 -20.70
CA ASP A 118 -27.96 -1.92 -20.38
C ASP A 118 -28.26 -1.89 -18.89
N THR A 119 -27.94 -2.95 -18.15
CA THR A 119 -28.13 -2.98 -16.70
C THR A 119 -27.25 -1.94 -16.01
N LEU A 120 -25.98 -1.85 -16.38
CA LEU A 120 -25.07 -0.83 -15.86
C LEU A 120 -25.58 0.57 -16.21
N ALA A 121 -25.88 0.82 -17.49
CA ALA A 121 -26.36 2.12 -17.96
C ALA A 121 -27.67 2.55 -17.26
N ARG A 122 -28.58 1.63 -17.03
CA ARG A 122 -29.83 1.89 -16.32
C ARG A 122 -29.60 2.25 -14.84
N LEU A 123 -28.75 1.50 -14.16
CA LEU A 123 -28.48 1.71 -12.73
C LEU A 123 -27.69 3.00 -12.49
N THR A 124 -26.72 3.32 -13.33
CA THR A 124 -25.94 4.56 -13.23
C THR A 124 -26.82 5.79 -13.49
N ARG A 125 -27.74 5.73 -14.49
CA ARG A 125 -28.75 6.78 -14.70
C ARG A 125 -29.65 6.97 -13.49
N ARG A 126 -30.07 5.86 -12.86
CA ARG A 126 -30.88 5.92 -11.65
C ARG A 126 -30.11 6.57 -10.51
N ALA A 127 -28.88 6.17 -10.27
CA ALA A 127 -28.01 6.76 -9.27
C ALA A 127 -27.84 8.28 -9.49
N THR A 128 -27.57 8.68 -10.74
CA THR A 128 -27.43 10.10 -11.12
C THR A 128 -28.71 10.91 -10.86
N LYS A 129 -29.89 10.37 -11.19
CA LYS A 129 -31.19 11.02 -10.89
C LYS A 129 -31.40 11.21 -9.39
N LEU A 130 -30.83 10.39 -8.56
CA LEU A 130 -30.87 10.47 -7.09
C LEU A 130 -29.71 11.31 -6.51
N GLY A 131 -28.91 11.96 -7.36
CA GLY A 131 -27.81 12.82 -6.93
C GLY A 131 -26.51 12.09 -6.59
N LEU A 132 -26.42 10.78 -6.85
CA LEU A 132 -25.24 9.97 -6.56
C LEU A 132 -24.23 9.99 -7.72
N TYR A 133 -22.96 9.78 -7.38
CA TYR A 133 -21.87 9.48 -8.31
C TYR A 133 -21.83 7.99 -8.61
N SER A 134 -21.21 7.63 -9.73
CA SER A 134 -21.10 6.24 -10.15
C SER A 134 -19.70 5.92 -10.66
N THR A 135 -19.25 4.73 -10.35
CA THR A 135 -18.11 4.06 -10.96
C THR A 135 -18.46 2.60 -11.21
N CYS A 136 -17.66 1.85 -11.92
CA CYS A 136 -17.86 0.42 -12.05
C CYS A 136 -16.54 -0.33 -11.91
N ILE A 137 -16.64 -1.61 -11.55
CA ILE A 137 -15.50 -2.53 -11.48
C ILE A 137 -15.79 -3.79 -12.29
N TYR A 138 -14.81 -4.30 -13.04
CA TYR A 138 -14.92 -5.48 -13.92
C TYR A 138 -16.05 -5.44 -14.95
N SER A 139 -16.72 -4.31 -15.11
CA SER A 139 -17.89 -4.17 -15.97
C SER A 139 -17.52 -4.23 -17.45
N ARG A 140 -18.48 -4.64 -18.25
CA ARG A 140 -18.37 -4.70 -19.72
C ARG A 140 -19.51 -3.93 -20.36
N ALA A 141 -19.20 -3.21 -21.41
CA ALA A 141 -20.20 -2.56 -22.26
C ALA A 141 -19.79 -2.68 -23.72
N THR A 142 -20.74 -3.02 -24.55
CA THR A 142 -20.56 -3.20 -26.00
C THR A 142 -21.22 -2.10 -26.79
N ASN A 143 -20.91 -1.99 -28.07
CA ASN A 143 -21.66 -1.16 -29.03
C ASN A 143 -21.84 0.32 -28.63
N GLY A 144 -20.80 0.94 -28.08
CA GLY A 144 -20.83 2.37 -27.74
C GLY A 144 -21.60 2.72 -26.46
N ILE A 145 -22.13 1.74 -25.74
CA ILE A 145 -22.88 1.97 -24.47
C ILE A 145 -21.99 2.71 -23.45
N ALA A 146 -20.72 2.34 -23.32
CA ALA A 146 -19.80 3.00 -22.39
C ALA A 146 -19.66 4.48 -22.70
N ARG A 147 -19.44 4.84 -23.97
CA ARG A 147 -19.30 6.23 -24.44
C ARG A 147 -20.58 7.02 -24.21
N ALA A 148 -21.72 6.50 -24.67
CA ALA A 148 -23.02 7.15 -24.49
C ALA A 148 -23.35 7.38 -23.02
N MET A 149 -23.08 6.38 -22.16
CA MET A 149 -23.26 6.49 -20.72
C MET A 149 -22.34 7.56 -20.12
N THR A 150 -21.05 7.56 -20.45
CA THR A 150 -20.07 8.53 -19.93
C THR A 150 -20.45 9.97 -20.34
N GLU A 151 -20.86 10.16 -21.59
CA GLU A 151 -21.31 11.48 -22.09
C GLU A 151 -22.58 11.96 -21.40
N GLU A 152 -23.54 11.05 -21.17
CA GLU A 152 -24.82 11.37 -20.49
C GLU A 152 -24.63 11.68 -19.01
N LEU A 153 -23.82 10.91 -18.30
CA LEU A 153 -23.61 11.05 -16.86
C LEU A 153 -22.72 12.25 -16.49
N GLY A 154 -21.82 12.65 -17.42
CA GLY A 154 -20.93 13.78 -17.23
C GLY A 154 -20.08 13.65 -15.96
N ASP A 155 -20.12 14.65 -15.08
CA ASP A 155 -19.39 14.72 -13.82
C ASP A 155 -19.84 13.69 -12.77
N ARG A 156 -20.98 13.04 -13.00
CA ARG A 156 -21.47 11.96 -12.12
C ARG A 156 -20.82 10.61 -12.40
N TRP A 157 -20.06 10.48 -13.47
CA TRP A 157 -19.31 9.30 -13.81
C TRP A 157 -17.83 9.46 -13.43
N LEU A 158 -17.34 8.64 -12.50
CA LEU A 158 -15.96 8.74 -12.00
C LEU A 158 -14.99 7.89 -12.82
N GLY A 159 -15.46 6.87 -13.51
CA GLY A 159 -14.63 6.03 -14.38
C GLY A 159 -14.86 4.53 -14.22
N HIS A 160 -14.03 3.77 -14.92
CA HIS A 160 -14.06 2.31 -14.95
C HIS A 160 -12.84 1.74 -14.21
N ASP A 161 -13.10 0.92 -13.22
CA ASP A 161 -12.10 0.15 -12.50
C ASP A 161 -11.97 -1.25 -13.14
N PHE A 162 -10.79 -1.61 -13.62
CA PHE A 162 -10.60 -2.95 -14.15
C PHE A 162 -10.29 -4.01 -13.08
N GLY A 163 -10.19 -3.58 -11.82
CA GLY A 163 -9.97 -4.45 -10.66
C GLY A 163 -8.64 -5.17 -10.72
N GLU A 164 -8.55 -6.31 -10.05
CA GLU A 164 -7.35 -7.14 -9.94
C GLU A 164 -7.02 -7.97 -11.20
N ARG A 165 -7.54 -7.60 -12.36
CA ARG A 165 -7.48 -8.42 -13.59
C ARG A 165 -6.08 -8.93 -13.94
N TYR A 166 -5.05 -8.12 -13.68
CA TYR A 166 -3.67 -8.42 -14.07
C TYR A 166 -2.75 -8.71 -12.88
N THR A 167 -3.20 -8.46 -11.67
CA THR A 167 -2.43 -8.49 -10.44
C THR A 167 -1.47 -9.69 -10.33
N PHE A 168 -1.96 -10.89 -10.63
CA PHE A 168 -1.17 -12.10 -10.46
C PHE A 168 -0.38 -12.52 -11.71
N SER A 169 -0.68 -11.97 -12.87
CA SER A 169 -0.10 -12.48 -14.12
C SER A 169 1.40 -12.22 -14.25
N LEU A 170 1.91 -11.16 -13.61
CA LEU A 170 3.34 -10.85 -13.56
C LEU A 170 4.14 -11.97 -12.88
N TYR A 171 3.60 -12.52 -11.79
CA TYR A 171 4.31 -13.48 -10.94
C TYR A 171 3.98 -14.93 -11.27
N GLN A 172 2.77 -15.22 -11.76
CA GLN A 172 2.34 -16.57 -12.12
C GLN A 172 3.07 -17.14 -13.32
N ASN A 173 3.46 -16.31 -14.25
CA ASN A 173 4.01 -16.75 -15.54
C ASN A 173 5.54 -16.83 -15.56
N TRP A 174 6.21 -16.46 -14.47
CA TRP A 174 7.67 -16.41 -14.37
C TRP A 174 8.32 -17.76 -14.69
N ASP A 175 7.83 -18.85 -14.12
CA ASP A 175 8.45 -20.17 -14.22
C ASP A 175 8.33 -20.84 -15.59
N ASN A 176 7.41 -20.39 -16.43
CA ASN A 176 6.98 -21.14 -17.59
C ASN A 176 7.67 -20.74 -18.90
N ARG A 177 8.48 -19.69 -18.92
CA ARG A 177 8.90 -19.06 -20.19
C ARG A 177 10.39 -18.83 -20.38
N GLY A 178 11.25 -19.08 -19.39
CA GLY A 178 12.67 -18.78 -19.48
C GLY A 178 12.96 -17.28 -19.77
N ALA A 179 12.00 -16.42 -19.48
CA ALA A 179 12.09 -14.99 -19.72
C ALA A 179 12.99 -14.32 -18.67
N THR A 180 13.66 -13.25 -19.07
CA THR A 180 14.33 -12.34 -18.12
C THR A 180 13.29 -11.52 -17.34
N LEU A 181 13.66 -10.94 -16.21
CA LEU A 181 12.79 -10.05 -15.43
C LEU A 181 12.28 -8.89 -16.29
N ASP A 182 13.15 -8.29 -17.09
CA ASP A 182 12.79 -7.17 -17.98
C ASP A 182 11.75 -7.60 -19.01
N ALA A 183 11.92 -8.75 -19.65
CA ALA A 183 10.95 -9.27 -20.61
C ALA A 183 9.59 -9.54 -19.96
N LEU A 184 9.58 -9.96 -18.70
CA LEU A 184 8.36 -10.18 -17.94
C LEU A 184 7.62 -8.88 -17.62
N VAL A 185 8.37 -7.88 -17.19
CA VAL A 185 7.83 -6.53 -16.96
C VAL A 185 7.29 -5.93 -18.25
N ASP A 186 8.03 -6.05 -19.35
CA ASP A 186 7.61 -5.55 -20.66
C ASP A 186 6.30 -6.21 -21.11
N GLU A 187 6.18 -7.52 -21.01
CA GLU A 187 4.94 -8.25 -21.33
C GLU A 187 3.77 -7.77 -20.46
N TYR A 188 3.98 -7.68 -19.15
CA TYR A 188 2.96 -7.22 -18.22
C TYR A 188 2.49 -5.80 -18.52
N MET A 189 3.44 -4.88 -18.63
CA MET A 189 3.19 -3.47 -18.92
C MET A 189 2.46 -3.27 -20.25
N ASN A 190 2.90 -3.98 -21.29
CA ASN A 190 2.26 -3.92 -22.60
C ASN A 190 0.81 -4.43 -22.57
N ARG A 191 0.54 -5.50 -21.82
CA ARG A 191 -0.81 -6.04 -21.63
C ARG A 191 -1.72 -5.05 -20.93
N VAL A 192 -1.27 -4.46 -19.83
CA VAL A 192 -2.04 -3.46 -19.07
C VAL A 192 -2.25 -2.21 -19.92
N HIS A 193 -1.20 -1.69 -20.57
CA HIS A 193 -1.27 -0.52 -21.43
C HIS A 193 -2.29 -0.70 -22.58
N LYS A 194 -2.26 -1.86 -23.26
CA LYS A 194 -3.23 -2.18 -24.31
C LYS A 194 -4.66 -2.19 -23.76
N HIS A 195 -4.87 -2.74 -22.57
CA HIS A 195 -6.18 -2.76 -21.93
C HIS A 195 -6.69 -1.37 -21.57
N VAL A 196 -5.84 -0.54 -20.94
CA VAL A 196 -6.16 0.85 -20.61
C VAL A 196 -6.53 1.64 -21.87
N ASN A 197 -5.75 1.50 -22.95
CA ASN A 197 -6.06 2.13 -24.22
C ASN A 197 -7.40 1.66 -24.82
N ASN A 198 -7.74 0.38 -24.70
CA ASN A 198 -9.02 -0.14 -25.17
C ASN A 198 -10.19 0.47 -24.39
N LEU A 199 -10.07 0.56 -23.05
CA LEU A 199 -11.09 1.22 -22.23
C LEU A 199 -11.29 2.69 -22.64
N HIS A 200 -10.22 3.43 -22.87
CA HIS A 200 -10.34 4.80 -23.38
C HIS A 200 -10.98 4.88 -24.78
N ASN A 201 -10.59 3.99 -25.69
CA ASN A 201 -11.18 3.94 -27.04
C ASN A 201 -12.68 3.61 -26.99
N ASP A 202 -13.11 2.79 -26.06
CA ASP A 202 -14.51 2.43 -25.85
C ASP A 202 -15.30 3.57 -25.16
N GLY A 203 -14.61 4.58 -24.61
CA GLY A 203 -15.24 5.77 -24.04
C GLY A 203 -15.59 5.66 -22.54
N TRP A 204 -14.89 4.80 -21.78
CA TRP A 204 -15.16 4.64 -20.35
C TRP A 204 -14.76 5.84 -19.47
N GLY A 205 -14.03 6.80 -20.01
CA GLY A 205 -13.52 7.92 -19.23
C GLY A 205 -12.27 7.57 -18.45
N ASN A 206 -12.18 7.99 -17.18
CA ASN A 206 -11.03 7.65 -16.33
C ASN A 206 -10.91 6.13 -16.15
N VAL A 207 -9.70 5.64 -16.19
CA VAL A 207 -9.39 4.24 -15.91
C VAL A 207 -8.77 4.13 -14.54
N MET A 208 -9.39 3.30 -13.72
CA MET A 208 -8.96 3.02 -12.34
C MET A 208 -8.39 1.61 -12.26
N ALA A 209 -7.52 1.38 -11.31
CA ALA A 209 -7.07 0.06 -10.93
C ALA A 209 -7.20 -0.12 -9.42
N THR A 210 -8.07 -1.05 -9.02
CA THR A 210 -8.03 -1.67 -7.69
C THR A 210 -7.21 -2.92 -7.80
N SER A 211 -6.02 -2.89 -7.25
CA SER A 211 -5.04 -3.95 -7.39
C SER A 211 -4.55 -4.38 -6.02
N ALA A 212 -4.05 -5.61 -5.93
CA ALA A 212 -3.40 -6.11 -4.72
C ALA A 212 -2.11 -5.34 -4.37
N ASN A 213 -2.08 -4.07 -4.55
CA ASN A 213 -1.06 -3.06 -4.27
C ASN A 213 0.34 -3.34 -4.82
N PHE A 214 0.86 -4.57 -4.77
CA PHE A 214 2.22 -4.90 -5.20
C PHE A 214 2.49 -4.74 -6.72
N SER A 215 1.45 -4.66 -7.55
CA SER A 215 1.54 -4.36 -8.99
C SER A 215 0.97 -2.99 -9.37
N LEU A 216 0.40 -2.25 -8.42
CA LEU A 216 -0.30 -1.00 -8.66
C LEU A 216 0.59 0.06 -9.30
N ASP A 217 1.86 0.11 -8.96
CA ASP A 217 2.84 1.02 -9.55
C ASP A 217 3.10 0.73 -11.04
N TYR A 218 3.15 -0.54 -11.45
CA TYR A 218 3.22 -0.90 -12.87
C TYR A 218 1.94 -0.55 -13.63
N GLU A 219 0.79 -0.75 -13.02
CA GLU A 219 -0.51 -0.43 -13.62
C GLU A 219 -0.67 1.07 -13.83
N VAL A 220 -0.23 1.87 -12.85
CA VAL A 220 -0.17 3.32 -13.00
C VAL A 220 0.83 3.73 -14.06
N ALA A 221 2.03 3.15 -14.09
CA ALA A 221 3.02 3.41 -15.13
C ALA A 221 2.50 3.06 -16.52
N ALA A 222 1.66 2.03 -16.64
CA ALA A 222 1.03 1.61 -17.90
C ALA A 222 -0.11 2.53 -18.38
N GLY A 223 -0.54 3.53 -17.58
CA GLY A 223 -1.49 4.55 -18.00
C GLY A 223 -2.75 4.69 -17.15
N THR A 224 -2.92 3.90 -16.09
CA THR A 224 -4.05 4.04 -15.16
C THR A 224 -4.01 5.41 -14.47
N GLU A 225 -5.16 6.08 -14.38
CA GLU A 225 -5.27 7.47 -13.91
C GLU A 225 -5.64 7.58 -12.45
N VAL A 226 -6.34 6.59 -11.91
CA VAL A 226 -6.76 6.58 -10.50
C VAL A 226 -6.31 5.29 -9.82
N PRO A 227 -5.18 5.32 -9.11
CA PRO A 227 -4.79 4.19 -8.28
C PRO A 227 -5.74 4.08 -7.09
N CYS A 228 -6.34 2.91 -6.93
CA CYS A 228 -7.14 2.56 -5.77
C CYS A 228 -6.40 1.49 -4.98
N THR A 229 -5.98 1.83 -3.77
CA THR A 229 -5.37 0.83 -2.90
C THR A 229 -6.41 -0.21 -2.49
N GLU A 230 -6.06 -1.48 -2.60
CA GLU A 230 -6.90 -2.55 -2.11
C GLU A 230 -6.53 -2.82 -0.65
N ASP A 231 -7.45 -2.47 0.24
CA ASP A 231 -7.20 -2.43 1.67
C ASP A 231 -7.88 -3.61 2.37
N PHE A 232 -7.11 -4.66 2.53
CA PHE A 232 -7.56 -5.88 3.21
C PHE A 232 -7.40 -5.80 4.72
N PRO A 233 -8.22 -6.54 5.48
CA PRO A 233 -8.10 -6.61 6.94
C PRO A 233 -6.74 -7.09 7.45
N PHE A 234 -5.95 -7.75 6.63
CA PHE A 234 -4.60 -8.25 6.97
C PHE A 234 -3.48 -7.37 6.43
N GLY A 235 -3.82 -6.27 5.76
CA GLY A 235 -2.87 -5.31 5.25
C GLY A 235 -2.60 -4.17 6.24
N ASP A 236 -1.51 -3.47 6.04
CA ASP A 236 -1.21 -2.20 6.70
C ASP A 236 -1.80 -1.05 5.87
N LEU A 237 -2.92 -0.53 6.34
CA LEU A 237 -3.66 0.50 5.61
C LEU A 237 -2.91 1.83 5.54
N THR A 238 -2.04 2.10 6.51
CA THR A 238 -1.19 3.31 6.49
C THR A 238 -0.14 3.22 5.41
N LEU A 239 0.53 2.06 5.29
CA LEU A 239 1.52 1.82 4.23
C LEU A 239 0.87 1.74 2.84
N ALA A 240 -0.32 1.15 2.71
CA ALA A 240 -1.09 1.17 1.47
C ALA A 240 -1.42 2.62 1.05
N SER A 241 -1.81 3.48 2.01
CA SER A 241 -2.03 4.91 1.74
C SER A 241 -0.77 5.63 1.28
N ALA A 242 0.40 5.24 1.82
CA ALA A 242 1.69 5.79 1.37
C ALA A 242 1.97 5.44 -0.11
N LEU A 243 1.61 4.23 -0.56
CA LEU A 243 1.73 3.83 -1.97
C LEU A 243 0.78 4.64 -2.85
N GLY A 244 -0.52 4.68 -2.52
CA GLY A 244 -1.52 5.40 -3.32
C GLY A 244 -1.17 6.88 -3.47
N ARG A 245 -0.77 7.54 -2.39
CA ARG A 245 -0.37 8.96 -2.38
C ARG A 245 0.96 9.18 -3.09
N GLY A 246 1.93 8.29 -2.93
CA GLY A 246 3.21 8.35 -3.64
C GLY A 246 3.03 8.28 -5.15
N LEU A 247 2.21 7.36 -5.65
CA LEU A 247 1.88 7.25 -7.07
C LEU A 247 1.12 8.47 -7.59
N TYR A 248 0.15 8.97 -6.80
CA TYR A 248 -0.55 10.21 -7.14
C TYR A 248 0.42 11.35 -7.42
N ARG A 249 1.43 11.56 -6.55
CA ARG A 249 2.44 12.61 -6.73
C ARG A 249 3.41 12.33 -7.86
N GLN A 250 3.88 11.08 -7.97
CA GLN A 250 4.90 10.70 -8.96
C GLN A 250 4.40 10.85 -10.40
N TYR A 251 3.12 10.62 -10.64
CA TYR A 251 2.52 10.65 -11.96
C TYR A 251 1.58 11.83 -12.20
N ASP A 252 1.50 12.78 -11.25
CA ASP A 252 0.62 13.95 -11.32
C ASP A 252 -0.83 13.55 -11.66
N LEU A 253 -1.39 12.64 -10.87
CA LEU A 253 -2.70 12.05 -11.13
C LEU A 253 -3.84 12.96 -10.63
N PRO A 254 -5.07 12.82 -11.16
CA PRO A 254 -6.19 13.65 -10.72
C PRO A 254 -6.62 13.33 -9.28
N MET A 255 -6.53 12.08 -8.85
CA MET A 255 -6.84 11.63 -7.50
C MET A 255 -6.26 10.24 -7.24
N TRP A 256 -6.30 9.80 -5.99
CA TRP A 256 -6.14 8.42 -5.60
C TRP A 256 -7.30 7.99 -4.68
N GLY A 257 -7.55 6.70 -4.61
CA GLY A 257 -8.65 6.13 -3.87
C GLY A 257 -8.28 4.91 -3.05
N SER A 258 -9.25 4.40 -2.35
CA SER A 258 -9.17 3.21 -1.53
C SER A 258 -10.39 2.33 -1.75
N HIS A 259 -10.16 1.06 -1.91
CA HIS A 259 -11.15 0.01 -1.96
C HIS A 259 -11.03 -0.78 -0.66
N LEU A 260 -11.95 -0.50 0.28
CA LEU A 260 -11.96 -1.13 1.59
C LEU A 260 -12.64 -2.48 1.52
N ALA A 261 -11.87 -3.55 1.53
CA ALA A 261 -12.36 -4.92 1.56
C ALA A 261 -12.53 -5.44 3.01
N HIS A 262 -12.86 -4.55 3.93
CA HIS A 262 -12.79 -4.78 5.37
C HIS A 262 -13.80 -5.79 5.89
N GLU A 263 -14.93 -5.91 5.24
CA GLU A 263 -16.01 -6.80 5.59
C GLU A 263 -15.87 -8.22 5.10
N TRP A 264 -15.06 -8.45 4.08
CA TRP A 264 -14.99 -9.70 3.35
C TRP A 264 -14.54 -10.90 4.16
N TYR A 265 -13.69 -10.67 5.14
CA TYR A 265 -12.97 -11.71 5.79
C TYR A 265 -13.38 -11.91 7.22
N SER A 266 -13.52 -13.18 7.58
CA SER A 266 -13.86 -13.62 8.94
C SER A 266 -12.73 -13.45 9.95
N TRP A 267 -11.73 -12.61 9.67
CA TRP A 267 -10.56 -12.49 10.54
C TRP A 267 -10.81 -11.70 11.80
N ILE A 268 -11.78 -10.77 11.75
CA ILE A 268 -12.32 -10.16 12.95
C ILE A 268 -13.80 -10.50 13.01
N PRO A 269 -14.21 -11.37 13.93
CA PRO A 269 -15.60 -11.72 14.12
C PRO A 269 -16.48 -10.53 14.47
N HIS A 270 -17.75 -10.56 14.10
CA HIS A 270 -18.70 -9.49 14.46
C HIS A 270 -18.88 -9.29 15.96
N ARG A 271 -18.66 -10.33 16.77
CA ARG A 271 -18.66 -10.24 18.23
C ARG A 271 -17.44 -9.51 18.78
N ASN A 272 -16.37 -9.33 17.98
CA ASN A 272 -15.23 -8.53 18.40
C ASN A 272 -15.67 -7.06 18.47
N PRO A 273 -15.55 -6.41 19.65
CA PRO A 273 -16.02 -5.04 19.84
C PRO A 273 -15.30 -4.03 18.97
N TYR A 274 -14.10 -4.37 18.49
CA TYR A 274 -13.27 -3.47 17.68
C TYR A 274 -13.58 -3.52 16.18
N LYS A 275 -14.29 -4.54 15.69
CA LYS A 275 -14.53 -4.67 14.25
C LYS A 275 -15.14 -3.43 13.62
N MET A 276 -16.16 -2.87 14.25
CA MET A 276 -16.82 -1.67 13.73
C MET A 276 -15.96 -0.41 13.92
N LYS A 277 -15.19 -0.36 14.98
CA LYS A 277 -14.22 0.73 15.21
C LYS A 277 -13.09 0.72 14.18
N THR A 278 -12.60 -0.46 13.78
CA THR A 278 -11.56 -0.55 12.74
C THR A 278 -12.07 -0.07 11.37
N LEU A 279 -13.33 -0.28 11.05
CA LEU A 279 -13.93 0.27 9.82
C LEU A 279 -14.00 1.80 9.89
N GLU A 280 -14.45 2.34 11.00
CA GLU A 280 -14.50 3.79 11.24
C GLU A 280 -13.08 4.40 11.17
N THR A 281 -12.10 3.79 11.85
CA THR A 281 -10.69 4.17 11.79
C THR A 281 -10.15 4.15 10.36
N ALA A 282 -10.52 3.15 9.55
CA ALA A 282 -10.09 3.06 8.16
C ALA A 282 -10.59 4.25 7.32
N PHE A 283 -11.85 4.64 7.47
CA PHE A 283 -12.39 5.83 6.80
C PHE A 283 -11.66 7.11 7.23
N GLN A 284 -11.45 7.29 8.53
CA GLN A 284 -10.73 8.44 9.08
C GLN A 284 -9.27 8.50 8.59
N LEU A 285 -8.57 7.35 8.60
CA LEU A 285 -7.22 7.23 8.07
C LEU A 285 -7.16 7.63 6.58
N LYS A 286 -8.05 7.11 5.76
CA LYS A 286 -8.05 7.43 4.33
C LYS A 286 -8.32 8.90 4.07
N TYR A 287 -9.25 9.50 4.82
CA TYR A 287 -9.52 10.93 4.75
C TYR A 287 -8.29 11.76 5.12
N MET A 288 -7.68 11.52 6.29
CA MET A 288 -6.54 12.31 6.78
C MET A 288 -5.25 12.06 6.00
N THR A 289 -5.18 11.02 5.18
CA THR A 289 -4.04 10.72 4.31
C THR A 289 -4.24 11.16 2.86
N GLY A 290 -5.38 11.79 2.54
CA GLY A 290 -5.62 12.46 1.27
C GLY A 290 -6.31 11.64 0.18
N ALA A 291 -6.89 10.47 0.50
CA ALA A 291 -7.71 9.74 -0.45
C ALA A 291 -8.96 10.55 -0.81
N LYS A 292 -9.27 10.63 -2.11
CA LYS A 292 -10.47 11.34 -2.59
C LYS A 292 -11.65 10.40 -2.87
N MET A 293 -11.39 9.11 -3.03
CA MET A 293 -12.42 8.09 -3.21
C MET A 293 -12.21 6.98 -2.18
N ILE A 294 -13.24 6.65 -1.41
CA ILE A 294 -13.21 5.59 -0.40
C ILE A 294 -14.44 4.73 -0.62
N ILE A 295 -14.27 3.57 -1.20
CA ILE A 295 -15.34 2.63 -1.51
C ILE A 295 -15.25 1.44 -0.57
N ASN A 296 -16.28 1.24 0.23
CA ASN A 296 -16.47 0.02 0.97
C ASN A 296 -17.00 -1.08 0.02
N GLU A 297 -16.32 -2.21 -0.06
CA GLU A 297 -16.52 -3.15 -1.15
C GLU A 297 -17.96 -3.64 -1.28
N SER A 298 -18.53 -4.31 -0.32
CA SER A 298 -19.88 -4.87 -0.53
C SER A 298 -20.66 -5.17 0.73
N GLY A 299 -20.06 -4.97 1.88
CA GLY A 299 -20.50 -5.60 3.12
C GLY A 299 -21.79 -5.10 3.74
N ASN A 300 -22.32 -3.99 3.28
CA ASN A 300 -23.46 -3.33 3.94
C ASN A 300 -24.80 -4.01 3.69
N TRP A 301 -24.86 -4.80 2.65
CA TRP A 301 -26.10 -5.36 2.12
C TRP A 301 -26.06 -6.85 1.96
N GLN A 302 -24.89 -7.42 1.99
CA GLN A 302 -24.63 -8.77 1.55
C GLN A 302 -24.18 -9.68 2.69
N LEU A 303 -24.17 -10.93 2.38
CA LEU A 303 -23.82 -12.00 3.29
C LEU A 303 -22.41 -11.88 3.89
N GLN A 304 -21.44 -11.39 3.11
CA GLN A 304 -20.06 -11.31 3.57
C GLN A 304 -19.88 -10.50 4.83
N SER A 305 -20.53 -9.36 4.94
CA SER A 305 -20.44 -8.52 6.12
C SER A 305 -20.88 -9.21 7.41
N SER A 306 -21.71 -10.23 7.26
CA SER A 306 -22.29 -10.99 8.36
C SER A 306 -21.56 -12.29 8.64
N LEU A 307 -20.68 -12.73 7.74
CA LEU A 307 -20.02 -14.04 7.78
C LEU A 307 -18.73 -14.11 8.55
N CYS A 308 -18.39 -13.07 9.27
CA CYS A 308 -17.08 -12.96 9.87
C CYS A 308 -16.78 -13.96 10.97
N GLU A 309 -17.79 -14.59 11.53
CA GLU A 309 -17.59 -15.58 12.60
C GLU A 309 -17.54 -17.01 12.05
N ASP A 310 -18.50 -17.31 11.20
CA ASP A 310 -18.68 -18.64 10.64
C ASP A 310 -19.09 -18.51 9.17
N SER A 311 -18.11 -18.28 8.31
CA SER A 311 -18.40 -18.23 6.88
C SER A 311 -19.07 -19.54 6.43
N PRO A 312 -20.17 -19.49 5.64
CA PRO A 312 -20.65 -20.68 4.97
C PRO A 312 -19.54 -21.42 4.22
N MET A 313 -18.50 -20.71 3.81
CA MET A 313 -17.31 -21.31 3.23
C MET A 313 -16.51 -22.16 4.23
N SER A 314 -16.47 -21.79 5.52
CA SER A 314 -15.84 -22.63 6.54
C SER A 314 -16.66 -23.89 6.84
N MET A 315 -17.94 -23.85 6.60
CA MET A 315 -18.85 -24.99 6.76
C MET A 315 -18.84 -25.95 5.55
N MET A 316 -18.32 -25.51 4.40
CA MET A 316 -18.20 -26.35 3.22
C MET A 316 -17.07 -27.37 3.38
N PRO A 317 -17.29 -28.66 3.11
CA PRO A 317 -16.22 -29.64 3.02
C PRO A 317 -15.12 -29.17 2.06
N ILE A 318 -13.86 -29.43 2.39
CA ILE A 318 -12.70 -29.03 1.58
C ILE A 318 -12.80 -29.55 0.13
N THR A 319 -13.36 -30.73 -0.05
CA THR A 319 -13.63 -31.33 -1.35
C THR A 319 -14.60 -30.50 -2.19
N CYS A 320 -15.62 -29.94 -1.57
CA CYS A 320 -16.60 -29.11 -2.27
C CYS A 320 -15.99 -27.77 -2.70
N ARG A 321 -15.10 -27.19 -1.88
CA ARG A 321 -14.39 -25.96 -2.22
C ARG A 321 -13.49 -26.11 -3.43
N LYS A 322 -12.78 -27.26 -3.55
CA LYS A 322 -11.90 -27.53 -4.70
C LYS A 322 -12.66 -27.78 -6.00
N LEU A 323 -13.93 -28.16 -5.91
CA LEU A 323 -14.77 -28.49 -7.07
C LEU A 323 -15.69 -27.33 -7.51
N SER A 324 -15.74 -26.25 -6.75
CA SER A 324 -16.72 -25.17 -6.95
C SER A 324 -16.68 -24.52 -8.34
N THR A 325 -15.51 -24.42 -8.95
CA THR A 325 -15.36 -23.86 -10.30
C THR A 325 -15.82 -24.80 -11.41
N LYS A 326 -16.00 -26.09 -11.09
CA LYS A 326 -16.39 -27.17 -12.06
C LYS A 326 -17.74 -27.76 -11.72
N TRP A 327 -18.50 -27.16 -10.82
CA TRP A 327 -19.77 -27.75 -10.40
C TRP A 327 -20.83 -27.65 -11.47
N ASP A 328 -21.32 -28.81 -11.87
CA ASP A 328 -22.57 -28.91 -12.58
C ASP A 328 -23.78 -28.71 -11.63
N LYS A 329 -24.98 -28.73 -12.22
CA LYS A 329 -26.24 -28.52 -11.46
C LYS A 329 -26.42 -29.59 -10.36
N ALA A 330 -26.08 -30.83 -10.61
CA ALA A 330 -26.25 -31.92 -9.65
C ALA A 330 -25.28 -31.79 -8.46
N ALA A 331 -24.02 -31.45 -8.72
CA ALA A 331 -23.04 -31.21 -7.67
C ALA A 331 -23.44 -30.04 -6.79
N ARG A 332 -23.99 -28.96 -7.36
CA ARG A 332 -24.50 -27.81 -6.60
C ARG A 332 -25.68 -28.20 -5.72
N GLU A 333 -26.65 -28.90 -6.24
CA GLU A 333 -27.79 -29.38 -5.44
C GLU A 333 -27.35 -30.29 -4.28
N LYS A 334 -26.39 -31.14 -4.52
CA LYS A 334 -25.92 -32.10 -3.51
C LYS A 334 -25.10 -31.47 -2.40
N TYR A 335 -24.23 -30.54 -2.73
CA TYR A 335 -23.21 -30.03 -1.80
C TYR A 335 -23.44 -28.59 -1.33
N GLU A 336 -23.87 -27.68 -2.22
CA GLU A 336 -24.06 -26.27 -1.94
C GLU A 336 -25.40 -25.99 -1.24
N LYS A 337 -26.47 -26.56 -1.75
CA LYS A 337 -27.83 -26.30 -1.26
C LYS A 337 -28.07 -26.64 0.21
N PRO A 338 -27.57 -27.77 0.75
CA PRO A 338 -27.68 -28.06 2.19
C PRO A 338 -26.93 -27.05 3.07
N VAL A 339 -25.74 -26.62 2.65
CA VAL A 339 -24.92 -25.65 3.39
C VAL A 339 -25.60 -24.29 3.40
N LEU A 340 -26.15 -23.84 2.28
CA LEU A 340 -26.88 -22.58 2.18
C LEU A 340 -28.15 -22.60 3.04
N LYS A 341 -28.88 -23.71 3.06
CA LYS A 341 -30.09 -23.86 3.90
C LYS A 341 -29.76 -23.82 5.38
N GLU A 342 -28.66 -24.42 5.81
CA GLU A 342 -28.21 -24.34 7.19
C GLU A 342 -27.70 -22.96 7.54
N ALA A 343 -26.95 -22.31 6.65
CA ALA A 343 -26.52 -20.93 6.81
C ALA A 343 -27.72 -19.97 6.90
N GLU A 344 -28.73 -20.17 6.09
CA GLU A 344 -29.96 -19.35 6.12
C GLU A 344 -30.69 -19.45 7.47
N LYS A 345 -30.71 -20.63 8.07
CA LYS A 345 -31.27 -20.82 9.42
C LYS A 345 -30.43 -20.14 10.50
N ARG A 346 -29.12 -20.27 10.45
CA ARG A 346 -28.18 -19.70 11.43
C ARG A 346 -28.11 -18.20 11.33
N TYR A 347 -28.21 -17.66 10.13
CA TYR A 347 -27.93 -16.26 9.81
C TYR A 347 -29.17 -15.53 9.29
N SER A 348 -30.31 -15.76 9.95
CA SER A 348 -31.54 -15.00 9.66
C SER A 348 -31.37 -13.48 9.82
N TYR A 349 -30.29 -13.05 10.49
CA TYR A 349 -29.90 -11.65 10.66
C TYR A 349 -29.11 -11.07 9.47
N ILE A 350 -28.85 -11.83 8.42
CA ILE A 350 -28.10 -11.39 7.23
C ILE A 350 -28.92 -10.48 6.30
N ASP A 351 -30.19 -10.38 6.54
CA ASP A 351 -31.03 -9.41 5.84
C ASP A 351 -30.44 -7.99 5.97
N TYR A 352 -30.58 -7.18 4.92
CA TYR A 352 -30.12 -5.79 4.91
C TYR A 352 -30.69 -4.96 6.09
N ARG A 353 -31.77 -5.39 6.69
CA ARG A 353 -32.37 -4.82 7.91
C ARG A 353 -31.75 -5.33 9.20
N SER A 354 -30.85 -6.28 9.12
CA SER A 354 -30.22 -6.83 10.32
C SER A 354 -29.46 -5.75 11.10
N PRO A 355 -29.31 -5.90 12.41
CA PRO A 355 -28.56 -4.94 13.23
C PRO A 355 -27.13 -4.74 12.74
N VAL A 356 -26.48 -5.81 12.26
CA VAL A 356 -25.10 -5.76 11.76
C VAL A 356 -25.03 -4.94 10.46
N ALA A 357 -25.84 -5.27 9.46
CA ALA A 357 -25.86 -4.55 8.20
C ALA A 357 -26.22 -3.07 8.40
N THR A 358 -27.19 -2.79 9.27
CA THR A 358 -27.57 -1.42 9.65
C THR A 358 -26.41 -0.68 10.30
N LYS A 359 -25.65 -1.33 11.18
CA LYS A 359 -24.49 -0.71 11.84
C LYS A 359 -23.39 -0.35 10.84
N TYR A 360 -23.11 -1.21 9.86
CA TYR A 360 -22.17 -0.89 8.77
C TYR A 360 -22.61 0.33 7.98
N ARG A 361 -23.88 0.37 7.55
CA ARG A 361 -24.42 1.52 6.81
C ARG A 361 -24.38 2.80 7.63
N ASN A 362 -24.67 2.73 8.92
CA ASN A 362 -24.59 3.88 9.83
C ASN A 362 -23.18 4.45 9.89
N ILE A 363 -22.13 3.62 9.95
CA ILE A 363 -20.75 4.10 9.94
C ILE A 363 -20.46 4.90 8.67
N ILE A 364 -20.85 4.37 7.50
CA ILE A 364 -20.64 5.07 6.23
C ILE A 364 -21.46 6.36 6.17
N ARG A 365 -22.72 6.31 6.57
CA ARG A 365 -23.59 7.50 6.62
C ARG A 365 -23.03 8.58 7.55
N ASP A 366 -22.61 8.20 8.75
CA ASP A 366 -22.11 9.14 9.76
C ASP A 366 -20.77 9.75 9.30
N PHE A 367 -19.92 8.96 8.65
CA PHE A 367 -18.71 9.45 8.03
C PHE A 367 -19.00 10.36 6.83
N TYR A 368 -19.97 10.02 6.00
CA TYR A 368 -20.40 10.91 4.91
C TYR A 368 -20.97 12.22 5.44
N ALA A 369 -21.75 12.18 6.50
CA ALA A 369 -22.23 13.37 7.18
C ALA A 369 -21.08 14.22 7.75
N PHE A 370 -20.02 13.58 8.26
CA PHE A 370 -18.78 14.27 8.63
C PHE A 370 -18.14 14.95 7.41
N CYS A 371 -17.99 14.27 6.29
CA CYS A 371 -17.39 14.84 5.07
C CYS A 371 -18.22 16.01 4.48
N LYS A 372 -19.54 16.00 4.65
CA LYS A 372 -20.40 17.15 4.26
C LYS A 372 -20.07 18.40 5.08
N ARG A 373 -19.72 18.25 6.36
CA ARG A 373 -19.32 19.36 7.23
C ARG A 373 -17.84 19.73 7.11
N ASN A 374 -17.01 18.77 6.73
CA ASN A 374 -15.58 18.90 6.55
C ASN A 374 -15.24 18.46 5.12
N PRO A 375 -15.27 19.36 4.13
CA PRO A 375 -14.89 19.04 2.77
C PRO A 375 -13.48 18.46 2.69
N ALA A 376 -13.16 17.79 1.60
CA ALA A 376 -11.82 17.25 1.39
C ALA A 376 -10.78 18.37 1.58
N PRO A 377 -9.72 18.10 2.35
CA PRO A 377 -8.65 19.07 2.54
C PRO A 377 -8.05 19.50 1.18
N LYS A 378 -7.65 20.75 1.07
CA LYS A 378 -6.93 21.25 -0.10
C LYS A 378 -5.56 20.60 -0.16
N GLY A 379 -5.11 20.27 -1.38
CA GLY A 379 -3.81 19.68 -1.59
C GLY A 379 -3.71 18.24 -1.08
N GLN A 380 -2.51 17.88 -0.68
CA GLN A 380 -2.17 16.59 -0.08
C GLN A 380 -1.44 16.81 1.26
N PRO A 381 -1.51 15.87 2.18
CA PRO A 381 -0.76 16.00 3.42
C PRO A 381 0.74 15.97 3.17
N GLU A 382 1.49 16.66 4.00
CA GLU A 382 2.94 16.70 3.95
C GLU A 382 3.51 15.28 4.16
N ALA A 383 4.43 14.87 3.29
CA ALA A 383 5.23 13.67 3.45
C ALA A 383 6.68 14.03 3.09
N THR A 384 7.50 14.30 4.08
CA THR A 384 8.87 14.80 3.87
C THR A 384 9.89 13.71 3.63
N TRP A 385 9.51 12.44 3.78
CA TRP A 385 10.34 11.28 3.51
C TRP A 385 9.58 10.21 2.74
N ALA A 386 10.33 9.38 2.03
CA ALA A 386 9.75 8.28 1.24
C ALA A 386 10.54 6.98 1.43
N LEU A 387 9.82 5.88 1.28
CA LEU A 387 10.39 4.54 1.12
C LEU A 387 10.48 4.21 -0.37
N ALA A 388 11.65 3.80 -0.83
CA ALA A 388 11.84 3.35 -2.20
C ALA A 388 11.30 1.94 -2.37
N LYS A 389 10.40 1.75 -3.34
CA LYS A 389 9.94 0.44 -3.80
C LYS A 389 10.66 0.11 -5.10
N GLY A 390 11.56 -0.87 -5.05
CA GLY A 390 12.33 -1.31 -6.21
C GLY A 390 11.48 -2.07 -7.23
N ASN A 391 12.08 -2.36 -8.37
CA ASN A 391 11.43 -3.19 -9.39
C ASN A 391 11.18 -4.61 -8.84
N LEU A 392 9.99 -5.14 -9.08
CA LEU A 392 9.56 -6.47 -8.61
C LEU A 392 9.67 -6.66 -7.09
N ASP A 393 9.79 -5.59 -6.32
CA ASP A 393 9.73 -5.62 -4.88
C ASP A 393 8.28 -5.86 -4.43
N LEU A 394 8.06 -6.94 -3.69
CA LEU A 394 6.75 -7.29 -3.14
C LEU A 394 6.48 -6.62 -1.79
N GLY A 395 7.51 -6.05 -1.17
CA GLY A 395 7.37 -5.16 -0.01
C GLY A 395 6.65 -3.87 -0.40
N GLY A 396 6.38 -3.00 0.54
CA GLY A 396 5.75 -1.71 0.26
C GLY A 396 4.32 -1.77 -0.30
N SER A 397 3.73 -2.95 -0.34
CA SER A 397 2.37 -3.15 -0.87
C SER A 397 1.26 -2.94 0.17
N GLY A 398 1.64 -2.62 1.41
CA GLY A 398 0.70 -2.57 2.53
C GLY A 398 0.44 -3.94 3.16
N TYR A 399 1.00 -5.02 2.63
CA TYR A 399 0.85 -6.35 3.24
C TYR A 399 1.89 -6.58 4.33
N VAL A 400 1.47 -7.26 5.38
CA VAL A 400 2.35 -7.61 6.50
C VAL A 400 3.18 -8.82 6.13
N ALA A 401 4.48 -8.79 6.46
CA ALA A 401 5.37 -9.91 6.25
C ALA A 401 4.81 -11.20 6.84
N GLY A 402 4.87 -12.29 6.09
CA GLY A 402 4.34 -13.60 6.50
C GLY A 402 2.83 -13.78 6.27
N SER A 403 2.07 -12.72 5.97
CA SER A 403 0.80 -12.89 5.27
C SER A 403 1.16 -13.15 3.81
N ALA A 404 0.70 -14.26 3.25
CA ALA A 404 0.87 -14.50 1.83
C ALA A 404 0.30 -13.29 1.09
N VAL A 405 1.16 -12.56 0.37
CA VAL A 405 0.76 -11.36 -0.38
C VAL A 405 -0.23 -11.81 -1.44
N CYS A 406 -1.51 -11.84 -1.11
CA CYS A 406 -2.60 -12.34 -1.95
C CYS A 406 -2.27 -13.64 -2.71
N GLY A 407 -1.51 -14.56 -2.08
CA GLY A 407 -1.03 -15.77 -2.74
C GLY A 407 0.14 -15.58 -3.70
N ALA A 408 0.69 -14.38 -3.87
CA ALA A 408 1.84 -14.19 -4.77
C ALA A 408 3.01 -15.10 -4.37
N TYR A 409 3.33 -15.18 -3.08
CA TYR A 409 4.33 -16.13 -2.60
C TYR A 409 3.89 -17.60 -2.73
N ASP A 410 2.60 -17.88 -2.62
CA ASP A 410 2.08 -19.24 -2.80
C ASP A 410 2.12 -19.67 -4.28
N LEU A 411 1.90 -18.73 -5.18
CA LEU A 411 2.00 -18.96 -6.61
C LEU A 411 3.45 -19.17 -7.06
N ALA A 412 4.36 -18.51 -6.36
CA ALA A 412 5.80 -18.55 -6.60
C ALA A 412 6.51 -19.65 -5.80
N ARG A 413 5.82 -20.49 -5.04
CA ARG A 413 6.43 -21.55 -4.19
C ARG A 413 7.39 -22.49 -4.92
N LYS A 414 7.29 -22.58 -6.23
CA LYS A 414 8.18 -23.39 -7.06
C LYS A 414 9.42 -22.64 -7.50
N ASN A 415 9.46 -21.33 -7.34
CA ASN A 415 10.58 -20.48 -7.75
C ASN A 415 11.22 -19.83 -6.52
N PRO A 416 12.46 -20.23 -6.16
CA PRO A 416 13.16 -19.65 -5.02
C PRO A 416 13.36 -18.14 -5.11
N ASN A 417 13.32 -17.54 -6.30
CA ASN A 417 13.44 -16.09 -6.48
C ASN A 417 12.24 -15.30 -5.92
N TRP A 418 11.08 -15.93 -5.70
CA TRP A 418 9.88 -15.29 -5.18
C TRP A 418 9.53 -15.69 -3.75
N MET A 419 10.39 -16.47 -3.11
CA MET A 419 10.14 -16.83 -1.71
C MET A 419 10.31 -15.61 -0.82
N HIS A 420 9.46 -15.51 0.21
CA HIS A 420 9.63 -14.55 1.29
C HIS A 420 11.03 -14.68 1.90
N GLY A 421 11.76 -13.59 1.94
CA GLY A 421 13.16 -13.59 2.37
C GLY A 421 13.57 -12.27 3.03
N LEU A 422 14.86 -12.02 3.04
CA LEU A 422 15.46 -10.83 3.64
C LEU A 422 14.92 -9.49 3.08
N PRO A 423 14.56 -9.36 1.78
CA PRO A 423 13.95 -8.13 1.29
C PRO A 423 12.64 -7.79 2.00
N GLU A 424 11.73 -8.77 2.14
CA GLU A 424 10.45 -8.58 2.80
C GLU A 424 10.60 -8.38 4.31
N MET A 425 11.55 -9.11 4.94
CA MET A 425 11.91 -8.90 6.35
C MET A 425 12.47 -7.50 6.58
N SER A 426 13.16 -6.92 5.59
CA SER A 426 13.68 -5.55 5.67
C SER A 426 12.57 -4.52 5.67
N TRP A 427 11.54 -4.69 4.87
CA TRP A 427 10.33 -3.87 4.96
C TRP A 427 9.72 -3.91 6.36
N ASP A 428 9.65 -5.09 6.97
CA ASP A 428 9.14 -5.26 8.32
C ASP A 428 9.99 -4.54 9.36
N THR A 429 11.31 -4.62 9.23
CA THR A 429 12.27 -3.94 10.11
C THR A 429 12.10 -2.43 10.05
N VAL A 430 12.07 -1.86 8.85
CA VAL A 430 11.89 -0.42 8.64
C VAL A 430 10.54 0.02 9.19
N ARG A 431 9.48 -0.71 8.84
CA ARG A 431 8.12 -0.39 9.29
C ARG A 431 8.02 -0.38 10.80
N LYS A 432 8.50 -1.42 11.49
CA LYS A 432 8.51 -1.48 12.96
C LYS A 432 9.27 -0.32 13.59
N SER A 433 10.28 0.20 12.89
CA SER A 433 11.13 1.27 13.40
C SER A 433 10.49 2.64 13.28
N VAL A 434 9.93 2.99 12.13
CA VAL A 434 9.44 4.35 11.82
C VAL A 434 7.92 4.44 11.68
N MET A 435 7.26 3.30 11.46
CA MET A 435 5.80 3.19 11.36
C MET A 435 5.30 2.05 12.26
N PRO A 436 5.43 2.17 13.58
CA PRO A 436 5.11 1.09 14.50
C PRO A 436 3.63 0.74 14.44
N MET A 437 3.36 -0.57 14.42
CA MET A 437 2.00 -1.09 14.51
C MET A 437 1.67 -1.39 15.96
N PRO A 438 0.70 -0.72 16.54
CA PRO A 438 0.24 -1.04 17.88
C PRO A 438 -0.33 -2.47 17.96
N PRO A 439 -0.10 -3.19 19.07
CA PRO A 439 -0.60 -4.56 19.25
C PRO A 439 -2.10 -4.66 19.58
N MET A 440 -2.87 -3.66 19.21
CA MET A 440 -4.22 -3.39 19.68
C MET A 440 -5.28 -4.42 19.29
N LEU A 441 -5.02 -5.23 18.29
CA LEU A 441 -6.00 -6.18 17.77
C LEU A 441 -5.65 -7.63 18.14
N ALA A 442 -4.84 -7.84 19.18
CA ALA A 442 -4.70 -9.16 19.79
C ALA A 442 -6.06 -9.62 20.34
N PRO A 443 -6.48 -10.87 20.13
CA PRO A 443 -5.70 -11.98 19.59
C PRO A 443 -5.73 -12.12 18.06
N ASN A 444 -6.50 -11.31 17.37
CA ASN A 444 -6.73 -11.44 15.92
C ASN A 444 -5.82 -10.51 15.11
N LYS A 445 -4.57 -10.57 15.21
CA LYS A 445 -3.50 -9.78 14.55
C LYS A 445 -3.64 -9.47 13.04
N ASN A 446 -4.85 -9.24 12.54
CA ASN A 446 -5.14 -9.27 11.12
C ASN A 446 -5.53 -7.92 10.52
N ILE A 447 -5.71 -6.88 11.33
CA ILE A 447 -5.86 -5.51 10.84
C ILE A 447 -4.70 -4.69 11.38
N HIS A 448 -4.03 -4.00 10.49
CA HIS A 448 -2.85 -3.26 10.83
C HIS A 448 -3.02 -1.81 10.41
N PHE A 449 -2.90 -0.94 11.38
CA PHE A 449 -2.72 0.47 11.18
C PHE A 449 -1.36 0.82 11.77
N SER A 450 -0.46 1.30 10.96
CA SER A 450 0.80 1.83 11.48
C SER A 450 0.61 3.26 11.94
N ALA A 451 1.10 3.58 13.13
CA ALA A 451 1.25 4.96 13.59
C ALA A 451 2.33 5.69 12.77
N THR A 452 2.30 7.01 12.82
CA THR A 452 3.24 7.84 12.06
C THR A 452 4.02 8.82 12.95
N PRO A 453 4.69 8.34 14.01
CA PRO A 453 5.36 9.23 14.98
C PRO A 453 6.49 10.06 14.36
N TYR A 454 7.00 9.64 13.22
CA TYR A 454 8.04 10.36 12.46
C TYR A 454 7.48 11.08 11.23
N GLY A 455 6.16 11.22 11.11
CA GLY A 455 5.47 11.81 9.98
C GLY A 455 4.97 10.78 8.97
N LEU A 456 4.11 11.25 8.06
CA LEU A 456 3.70 10.43 6.92
C LEU A 456 4.88 10.18 5.99
N CYS A 457 4.94 8.98 5.45
CA CYS A 457 5.81 8.67 4.32
C CYS A 457 4.99 8.47 3.04
N ASP A 458 5.65 8.61 1.91
CA ASP A 458 5.18 8.09 0.63
C ASP A 458 6.01 6.89 0.22
N ILE A 459 5.49 6.10 -0.72
CA ILE A 459 6.29 5.13 -1.45
C ILE A 459 6.65 5.74 -2.80
N ALA A 460 7.96 5.91 -3.03
CA ALA A 460 8.51 6.31 -4.31
C ALA A 460 8.81 5.04 -5.13
N SER A 461 8.15 4.88 -6.28
CA SER A 461 8.32 3.68 -7.10
C SER A 461 9.52 3.79 -8.04
N PHE A 462 10.41 2.82 -7.93
CA PHE A 462 11.52 2.58 -8.85
C PHE A 462 11.24 1.39 -9.78
N ALA A 463 9.99 0.95 -9.86
CA ALA A 463 9.58 -0.21 -10.66
C ALA A 463 9.87 -0.03 -12.16
N CYS A 464 9.77 1.21 -12.64
CA CYS A 464 10.14 1.61 -14.00
C CYS A 464 11.13 2.75 -13.91
N ASP A 465 12.09 2.82 -14.83
CA ASP A 465 13.14 3.85 -14.85
C ASP A 465 12.60 5.24 -15.27
N ASN A 466 11.52 5.71 -14.64
CA ASN A 466 10.86 6.97 -14.95
C ASN A 466 10.80 7.98 -13.80
N ILE A 467 11.26 7.60 -12.61
CA ILE A 467 11.41 8.55 -11.50
C ILE A 467 12.57 9.51 -11.78
N THR A 468 12.45 10.76 -11.35
CA THR A 468 13.46 11.80 -11.59
C THR A 468 13.96 12.39 -10.27
N ALA A 469 15.19 12.91 -10.29
CA ALA A 469 15.75 13.62 -9.13
C ALA A 469 14.95 14.89 -8.79
N GLU A 470 14.42 15.58 -9.79
CA GLU A 470 13.56 16.75 -9.60
C GLU A 470 12.30 16.39 -8.81
N HIS A 471 11.61 15.29 -9.18
CA HIS A 471 10.46 14.80 -8.43
C HIS A 471 10.82 14.46 -6.99
N LEU A 472 11.93 13.77 -6.77
CA LEU A 472 12.38 13.40 -5.44
C LEU A 472 12.72 14.64 -4.59
N LEU A 473 13.48 15.59 -5.13
CA LEU A 473 13.86 16.83 -4.43
C LEU A 473 12.65 17.73 -4.11
N LYS A 474 11.67 17.78 -5.02
CA LYS A 474 10.44 18.55 -4.81
C LYS A 474 9.61 18.04 -3.65
N ASN A 475 9.57 16.72 -3.45
CA ASN A 475 8.61 16.10 -2.54
C ASN A 475 9.23 15.55 -1.26
N TYR A 476 10.51 15.13 -1.27
CA TYR A 476 11.09 14.37 -0.17
C TYR A 476 12.48 14.85 0.20
N LYS A 477 12.65 15.19 1.48
CA LYS A 477 13.98 15.48 2.05
C LYS A 477 14.81 14.21 2.23
N VAL A 478 14.13 13.08 2.49
CA VAL A 478 14.78 11.79 2.76
C VAL A 478 14.17 10.70 1.89
N LEU A 479 15.04 9.89 1.26
CA LEU A 479 14.69 8.68 0.54
C LEU A 479 15.39 7.49 1.18
N MET A 480 14.63 6.43 1.50
CA MET A 480 15.16 5.25 2.18
C MET A 480 14.88 3.98 1.38
N PHE A 481 15.93 3.26 1.03
CA PHE A 481 15.81 1.92 0.46
C PHE A 481 15.69 0.87 1.57
N SER A 482 14.83 -0.12 1.40
CA SER A 482 14.58 -1.16 2.38
C SER A 482 14.58 -2.56 1.76
N GLY A 483 13.69 -2.78 0.80
CA GLY A 483 13.46 -4.06 0.16
C GLY A 483 14.38 -4.33 -1.02
N TRP A 484 13.88 -5.16 -1.93
CA TRP A 484 14.65 -5.51 -3.12
C TRP A 484 14.70 -4.38 -4.14
N ASN A 485 15.86 -4.22 -4.76
CA ASN A 485 16.05 -3.32 -5.89
C ASN A 485 17.17 -3.85 -6.79
N THR A 486 16.98 -3.69 -8.10
CA THR A 486 18.08 -3.76 -9.07
C THR A 486 18.36 -2.35 -9.58
N CYS A 487 19.60 -1.91 -9.48
CA CYS A 487 19.97 -0.54 -9.81
C CYS A 487 20.44 -0.44 -11.26
N SER A 488 19.68 0.26 -12.10
CA SER A 488 20.14 0.61 -13.45
C SER A 488 21.13 1.80 -13.41
N PRO A 489 21.98 1.98 -14.44
CA PRO A 489 22.80 3.19 -14.56
C PRO A 489 21.99 4.49 -14.55
N LYS A 490 20.74 4.45 -15.01
CA LYS A 490 19.84 5.61 -15.00
C LYS A 490 19.36 5.90 -13.59
N GLN A 491 18.93 4.88 -12.85
CA GLN A 491 18.57 5.03 -11.43
C GLN A 491 19.74 5.56 -10.61
N TYR A 492 20.95 5.03 -10.82
CA TYR A 492 22.16 5.50 -10.15
C TYR A 492 22.38 7.02 -10.35
N ARG A 493 22.27 7.52 -11.59
CA ARG A 493 22.37 8.97 -11.88
C ARG A 493 21.29 9.77 -11.14
N VAL A 494 20.04 9.30 -11.14
CA VAL A 494 18.95 9.95 -10.38
C VAL A 494 19.30 10.07 -8.89
N LEU A 495 19.87 9.02 -8.30
CA LEU A 495 20.29 9.04 -6.90
C LEU A 495 21.45 10.02 -6.65
N CYS A 496 22.44 10.08 -7.57
CA CYS A 496 23.52 11.06 -7.51
C CYS A 496 22.98 12.50 -7.56
N ASP A 497 22.10 12.79 -8.50
CA ASP A 497 21.53 14.14 -8.69
C ASP A 497 20.65 14.53 -7.49
N TYR A 498 19.87 13.58 -6.94
CA TYR A 498 19.08 13.80 -5.74
C TYR A 498 19.96 14.18 -4.54
N VAL A 499 21.04 13.44 -4.28
CA VAL A 499 21.94 13.74 -3.16
C VAL A 499 22.68 15.06 -3.40
N LYS A 500 23.22 15.29 -4.59
CA LYS A 500 23.89 16.56 -4.93
C LYS A 500 22.96 17.77 -4.75
N GLY A 501 21.67 17.59 -5.04
CA GLY A 501 20.65 18.62 -4.89
C GLY A 501 20.24 18.94 -3.45
N GLY A 502 20.60 18.11 -2.49
CA GLY A 502 20.31 18.31 -1.05
C GLY A 502 19.51 17.18 -0.39
N GLY A 503 19.21 16.12 -1.12
CA GLY A 503 18.50 14.95 -0.58
C GLY A 503 19.36 14.15 0.41
N VAL A 504 18.70 13.49 1.35
CA VAL A 504 19.29 12.51 2.26
C VAL A 504 18.88 11.11 1.78
N LEU A 505 19.86 10.27 1.47
CA LEU A 505 19.65 8.92 0.94
C LEU A 505 20.09 7.87 1.97
N VAL A 506 19.20 6.93 2.32
CA VAL A 506 19.55 5.70 3.06
C VAL A 506 19.58 4.56 2.07
N ILE A 507 20.76 3.95 1.88
CA ILE A 507 20.96 2.90 0.88
C ILE A 507 22.08 1.93 1.33
N GLY A 508 22.02 0.69 0.84
CA GLY A 508 23.06 -0.29 1.09
C GLY A 508 23.58 -0.95 -0.19
N LEU A 509 24.64 -1.72 -0.09
CA LEU A 509 25.25 -2.42 -1.21
C LEU A 509 24.24 -3.26 -2.01
N CYS A 510 23.34 -3.97 -1.33
CA CYS A 510 22.34 -4.80 -1.98
C CYS A 510 21.39 -4.02 -2.91
N HIS A 511 21.12 -2.75 -2.61
CA HIS A 511 20.24 -1.90 -3.40
C HIS A 511 20.90 -1.32 -4.65
N LEU A 512 22.24 -1.38 -4.71
CA LEU A 512 23.05 -0.94 -5.84
C LEU A 512 23.50 -2.11 -6.74
N SER A 513 22.93 -3.29 -6.52
CA SER A 513 23.18 -4.47 -7.33
C SER A 513 22.45 -4.38 -8.68
N THR A 514 23.09 -4.89 -9.73
CA THR A 514 22.46 -5.14 -11.05
C THR A 514 21.97 -6.58 -11.16
N ASP A 515 22.20 -7.43 -10.15
CA ASP A 515 21.85 -8.84 -10.16
C ASP A 515 20.33 -9.02 -9.96
N ASN A 516 19.73 -9.78 -10.85
CA ASN A 516 18.31 -10.12 -10.81
C ASN A 516 17.97 -11.27 -9.84
N ALA A 517 18.96 -11.83 -9.16
CA ALA A 517 18.75 -12.89 -8.17
C ALA A 517 18.40 -12.31 -6.80
N ARG A 518 17.13 -12.43 -6.38
CA ARG A 518 16.67 -11.91 -5.08
C ARG A 518 17.37 -12.54 -3.87
N ASN A 519 17.84 -13.76 -3.99
CA ASN A 519 18.47 -14.48 -2.87
C ASN A 519 19.87 -13.99 -2.52
N TYR A 520 20.48 -13.16 -3.33
CA TYR A 520 21.78 -12.51 -3.07
C TYR A 520 22.85 -13.49 -2.54
N THR A 521 22.90 -14.69 -3.14
CA THR A 521 23.68 -15.82 -2.60
C THR A 521 25.16 -15.73 -2.91
N ASP A 522 25.51 -14.94 -3.93
CA ASP A 522 26.89 -14.76 -4.38
C ASP A 522 27.12 -13.32 -4.85
N PRO A 523 27.13 -12.35 -3.92
CA PRO A 523 27.34 -10.95 -4.25
C PRO A 523 28.82 -10.71 -4.59
N THR A 524 29.08 -10.09 -5.75
CA THR A 524 30.42 -9.69 -6.18
C THR A 524 30.42 -8.24 -6.65
N VAL A 525 31.60 -7.62 -6.73
CA VAL A 525 31.75 -6.22 -7.15
C VAL A 525 31.25 -6.01 -8.58
N GLU A 526 31.46 -6.99 -9.45
CA GLU A 526 31.03 -6.92 -10.86
C GLU A 526 29.51 -6.86 -11.01
N LYS A 527 28.76 -7.35 -10.00
CA LYS A 527 27.31 -7.27 -9.95
C LYS A 527 26.78 -5.95 -9.40
N LEU A 528 27.66 -5.07 -8.94
CA LEU A 528 27.28 -3.71 -8.52
C LEU A 528 27.19 -2.77 -9.74
N VAL A 529 26.31 -1.80 -9.70
CA VAL A 529 26.24 -0.76 -10.73
C VAL A 529 27.60 -0.04 -10.80
N ASN A 530 28.02 0.29 -12.00
CA ASN A 530 29.35 0.86 -12.31
C ASN A 530 30.53 0.01 -11.78
N GLY A 531 30.36 -1.30 -11.58
CA GLY A 531 31.42 -2.17 -11.06
C GLY A 531 31.89 -1.76 -9.65
N GLY A 532 30.99 -1.25 -8.81
CA GLY A 532 31.30 -0.82 -7.45
C GLY A 532 31.99 0.56 -7.35
N ASP A 533 32.13 1.30 -8.44
CA ASP A 533 32.62 2.68 -8.39
C ASP A 533 31.49 3.63 -7.97
N PHE A 534 31.42 3.93 -6.69
CA PHE A 534 30.45 4.85 -6.09
C PHE A 534 31.06 6.22 -5.77
N THR A 535 32.16 6.58 -6.44
CA THR A 535 32.83 7.88 -6.24
C THR A 535 31.84 9.04 -6.42
N GLU A 536 30.96 8.97 -7.41
CA GLU A 536 30.00 10.03 -7.70
C GLU A 536 28.87 10.14 -6.66
N LEU A 537 28.42 9.03 -6.08
CA LEU A 537 27.35 8.99 -5.09
C LEU A 537 27.86 9.15 -3.67
N CYS A 538 28.87 8.38 -3.31
CA CYS A 538 29.35 8.23 -1.94
C CYS A 538 30.78 8.74 -1.71
N GLY A 539 31.58 8.93 -2.76
CA GLY A 539 32.99 9.36 -2.64
C GLY A 539 33.98 8.21 -2.43
N PHE A 540 33.60 6.96 -2.65
CA PHE A 540 34.47 5.77 -2.52
C PHE A 540 34.19 4.73 -3.61
N LYS A 541 35.09 3.75 -3.70
CA LYS A 541 34.92 2.54 -4.51
C LYS A 541 34.87 1.31 -3.62
N VAL A 542 34.08 0.32 -4.02
CA VAL A 542 34.07 -1.00 -3.40
C VAL A 542 35.05 -1.92 -4.14
N LYS A 543 36.04 -2.43 -3.46
CA LYS A 543 37.11 -3.26 -4.05
C LYS A 543 36.83 -4.75 -3.92
N GLY A 544 36.03 -5.13 -2.94
CA GLY A 544 35.76 -6.52 -2.62
C GLY A 544 34.94 -6.67 -1.36
N GLN A 545 35.08 -7.84 -0.76
CA GLN A 545 34.47 -8.16 0.54
C GLN A 545 35.57 -8.25 1.60
N THR A 546 35.31 -7.69 2.78
CA THR A 546 36.13 -7.96 3.97
C THR A 546 35.82 -9.37 4.49
N PRO A 547 36.67 -9.94 5.36
CA PRO A 547 36.29 -11.08 6.20
C PRO A 547 34.99 -10.77 6.95
N ARG A 548 34.20 -11.81 7.29
CA ARG A 548 32.95 -11.64 8.03
C ARG A 548 33.19 -10.96 9.37
N ARG A 549 32.40 -9.98 9.70
CA ARG A 549 32.40 -9.24 10.96
C ARG A 549 31.23 -9.64 11.84
N TYR A 550 31.43 -9.58 13.15
CA TYR A 550 30.47 -10.16 14.11
C TYR A 550 29.73 -9.10 14.93
N TRP A 551 30.39 -8.00 15.28
CA TRP A 551 29.82 -7.02 16.20
C TRP A 551 29.94 -5.61 15.64
N ALA A 552 28.81 -4.92 15.51
CA ALA A 552 28.80 -3.49 15.23
C ALA A 552 28.72 -2.70 16.54
N THR A 553 29.52 -1.66 16.66
CA THR A 553 29.52 -0.75 17.81
C THR A 553 29.41 0.68 17.32
N GLY A 554 28.46 1.42 17.87
CA GLY A 554 28.35 2.85 17.63
C GLY A 554 29.37 3.64 18.44
N PRO A 555 29.96 4.71 17.88
CA PRO A 555 30.92 5.55 18.61
C PRO A 555 30.23 6.27 19.78
N SER A 556 30.89 6.28 20.92
CA SER A 556 30.41 6.94 22.14
C SER A 556 30.35 8.46 22.03
N THR A 557 31.07 9.03 21.07
CA THR A 557 31.24 10.50 20.91
C THR A 557 30.28 11.10 19.90
N THR A 558 29.45 10.28 19.28
CA THR A 558 28.39 10.77 18.39
C THR A 558 27.07 10.75 19.13
N PRO A 559 26.87 11.65 20.12
CA PRO A 559 25.62 11.72 20.82
C PRO A 559 24.55 12.04 19.79
N ASN A 560 23.57 11.19 19.67
CA ASN A 560 22.33 11.46 18.96
C ASN A 560 22.30 11.25 17.44
N CYS A 561 23.36 10.89 16.71
CA CYS A 561 23.14 10.59 15.30
C CYS A 561 22.29 9.33 15.11
N LEU A 562 22.44 8.31 15.95
CA LEU A 562 21.59 7.12 15.99
C LEU A 562 20.79 6.98 17.31
N GLY A 563 20.76 8.02 18.16
CA GLY A 563 20.03 7.98 19.44
C GLY A 563 20.76 7.27 20.58
N PHE A 564 22.08 7.11 20.50
CA PHE A 564 22.87 6.48 21.57
C PHE A 564 23.55 7.51 22.46
N VAL A 565 23.56 7.20 23.75
CA VAL A 565 24.28 7.96 24.78
C VAL A 565 25.61 7.28 25.14
N ALA A 566 25.83 6.05 24.75
CA ALA A 566 27.04 5.26 25.07
C ALA A 566 27.34 4.25 23.96
N ARG A 567 28.58 3.75 23.94
CA ARG A 567 28.95 2.60 23.08
C ARG A 567 27.98 1.46 23.34
N ARG A 568 27.26 1.09 22.28
CA ARG A 568 26.33 -0.02 22.31
C ARG A 568 26.76 -1.07 21.30
N ARG A 569 26.99 -2.29 21.75
CA ARG A 569 27.08 -3.44 20.87
C ARG A 569 25.69 -3.76 20.35
N PHE A 570 25.60 -3.83 19.04
CA PHE A 570 24.40 -4.37 18.38
C PHE A 570 24.67 -5.86 18.18
N GLY A 571 23.88 -6.73 18.60
CA GLY A 571 23.95 -8.17 18.51
C GLY A 571 24.91 -8.85 17.54
N TYR A 572 24.91 -10.12 17.48
CA TYR A 572 25.78 -10.91 16.62
C TYR A 572 25.31 -10.86 15.15
N MET A 573 26.14 -10.32 14.28
CA MET A 573 25.87 -10.17 12.86
C MET A 573 27.02 -10.73 12.04
N CYS A 574 26.94 -11.95 11.59
CA CYS A 574 27.99 -12.57 10.78
C CYS A 574 27.89 -12.11 9.31
N LEU A 575 28.31 -10.88 9.02
CA LEU A 575 28.20 -10.26 7.70
C LEU A 575 29.55 -9.85 7.12
N PRO A 576 29.84 -10.13 5.83
CA PRO A 576 30.94 -9.49 5.12
C PRO A 576 30.58 -8.02 4.85
N LEU A 577 31.56 -7.13 5.02
CA LEU A 577 31.43 -5.72 4.67
C LEU A 577 32.06 -5.47 3.29
N GLY A 578 31.75 -4.30 2.70
CA GLY A 578 32.47 -3.81 1.54
C GLY A 578 33.87 -3.35 1.94
N ASP A 579 34.89 -3.81 1.22
CA ASP A 579 36.25 -3.27 1.29
C ASP A 579 36.26 -1.95 0.51
N LEU A 580 36.43 -0.82 1.21
CA LEU A 580 36.26 0.51 0.65
C LEU A 580 37.56 1.22 0.37
N GLU A 581 37.71 1.73 -0.85
CA GLU A 581 38.76 2.67 -1.24
C GLU A 581 38.16 4.09 -1.26
N TYR A 582 38.53 4.91 -0.27
CA TYR A 582 38.06 6.28 -0.19
C TYR A 582 38.78 7.14 -1.24
N VAL A 583 37.98 7.87 -2.05
CA VAL A 583 38.48 8.75 -3.13
C VAL A 583 38.23 10.22 -2.77
N ALA A 584 37.09 10.54 -2.15
CA ALA A 584 36.81 11.87 -1.66
C ALA A 584 37.62 12.21 -0.39
N PRO A 585 37.78 13.50 -0.05
CA PRO A 585 38.46 13.93 1.19
C PRO A 585 37.85 13.32 2.46
N LYS A 586 38.70 13.02 3.45
CA LYS A 586 38.30 12.33 4.69
C LYS A 586 37.19 13.05 5.45
N GLU A 587 37.15 14.37 5.40
CA GLU A 587 36.13 15.21 6.04
C GLU A 587 34.71 15.00 5.50
N ASN A 588 34.57 14.36 4.33
CA ASN A 588 33.28 14.01 3.76
C ASN A 588 32.68 12.76 4.40
N PHE A 589 33.45 12.04 5.22
CA PHE A 589 33.02 10.78 5.81
C PHE A 589 32.89 10.87 7.32
N GLU A 590 31.87 10.21 7.84
CA GLU A 590 31.67 10.01 9.28
C GLU A 590 31.17 8.59 9.52
N GLU A 591 31.93 7.83 10.28
CA GLU A 591 31.57 6.47 10.64
C GLU A 591 30.54 6.47 11.77
N LEU A 592 29.33 6.03 11.49
CA LEU A 592 28.23 6.00 12.44
C LEU A 592 28.13 4.71 13.21
N ALA A 593 28.61 3.61 12.64
CA ALA A 593 28.77 2.34 13.31
C ALA A 593 29.97 1.59 12.69
N VAL A 594 30.78 0.97 13.53
CA VAL A 594 32.01 0.26 13.14
C VAL A 594 32.05 -1.13 13.77
N ASP A 595 32.83 -2.02 13.20
CA ASP A 595 33.24 -3.25 13.86
C ASP A 595 34.08 -2.95 15.10
N ASP A 596 33.89 -3.71 16.20
CA ASP A 596 34.56 -3.41 17.45
C ASP A 596 35.95 -3.99 17.56
N GLU A 597 36.39 -4.82 16.61
CA GLU A 597 37.72 -5.38 16.55
C GLU A 597 38.66 -4.57 15.62
N ASP A 598 38.26 -4.41 14.37
CA ASP A 598 39.11 -3.82 13.31
C ASP A 598 38.68 -2.40 12.91
N ALA A 599 37.61 -1.88 13.49
CA ALA A 599 37.00 -0.59 13.17
C ALA A 599 36.49 -0.45 11.72
N ASP A 600 36.26 -1.56 11.02
CA ASP A 600 35.66 -1.53 9.69
C ASP A 600 34.25 -0.93 9.75
N PRO A 601 33.86 -0.02 8.85
CA PRO A 601 32.61 0.70 8.95
C PRO A 601 31.40 -0.14 8.52
N PHE A 602 30.41 -0.27 9.38
CA PHE A 602 29.09 -0.80 9.07
C PHE A 602 28.17 0.26 8.48
N ILE A 603 28.12 1.45 9.08
CA ILE A 603 27.30 2.56 8.60
C ILE A 603 28.17 3.79 8.47
N ILE A 604 28.11 4.42 7.31
CA ILE A 604 28.90 5.61 6.97
C ILE A 604 27.98 6.72 6.51
N ARG A 605 28.18 7.92 7.04
CA ARG A 605 27.65 9.13 6.46
C ARG A 605 28.64 9.66 5.43
N CYS A 606 28.19 9.77 4.17
CA CYS A 606 28.95 10.35 3.08
C CYS A 606 28.32 11.70 2.69
N ARG A 607 29.03 12.81 2.84
CA ARG A 607 28.57 14.12 2.40
C ARG A 607 28.89 14.29 0.92
N ASN A 608 27.91 14.73 0.13
CA ASN A 608 28.08 14.94 -1.31
C ASN A 608 27.20 16.09 -1.79
N GLY A 609 27.82 17.15 -2.32
CA GLY A 609 27.11 18.34 -2.73
C GLY A 609 26.39 19.00 -1.55
N LYS A 610 25.08 19.23 -1.69
CA LYS A 610 24.24 19.80 -0.62
C LYS A 610 23.60 18.74 0.26
N GLY A 611 23.69 17.44 -0.10
CA GLY A 611 23.04 16.36 0.59
C GLY A 611 24.02 15.37 1.20
N GLN A 612 23.51 14.20 1.54
CA GLN A 612 24.28 13.14 2.18
C GLN A 612 23.71 11.76 1.91
N VAL A 613 24.58 10.73 1.95
CA VAL A 613 24.20 9.33 1.94
C VAL A 613 24.48 8.73 3.31
N LEU A 614 23.52 8.03 3.86
CA LEU A 614 23.66 7.15 5.01
C LEU A 614 23.79 5.74 4.45
N PHE A 615 25.01 5.28 4.32
CA PHE A 615 25.37 4.08 3.58
C PHE A 615 25.52 2.88 4.50
N MET A 616 24.82 1.78 4.18
CA MET A 616 24.91 0.49 4.85
C MET A 616 25.93 -0.39 4.12
N ASN A 617 27.10 -0.61 4.75
CA ASN A 617 28.26 -1.22 4.12
C ASN A 617 28.34 -2.73 4.33
N TRP A 618 27.27 -3.48 4.15
CA TRP A 618 27.29 -4.94 4.19
C TRP A 618 26.62 -5.57 2.97
N TRP A 619 27.08 -6.77 2.63
CA TRP A 619 26.65 -7.52 1.46
C TRP A 619 25.37 -8.32 1.74
N SER A 620 24.34 -7.63 2.22
CA SER A 620 23.01 -8.22 2.41
C SER A 620 21.97 -7.13 2.57
N TYR A 621 20.71 -7.53 2.75
CA TYR A 621 19.60 -6.62 3.01
C TYR A 621 19.60 -6.12 4.45
N PRO A 622 18.95 -4.99 4.74
CA PRO A 622 18.91 -4.39 6.07
C PRO A 622 18.51 -5.33 7.20
N ALA A 623 17.54 -6.22 6.98
CA ALA A 623 17.11 -7.18 8.00
C ALA A 623 18.19 -8.14 8.45
N ALA A 624 19.19 -8.44 7.61
CA ALA A 624 20.27 -9.34 7.97
C ALA A 624 21.11 -8.80 9.14
N ALA A 625 21.26 -7.48 9.23
CA ALA A 625 21.97 -6.82 10.32
C ALA A 625 21.12 -6.66 11.60
N ASN A 626 19.87 -7.08 11.56
CA ASN A 626 18.91 -6.93 12.67
C ASN A 626 18.45 -8.30 13.22
N MET A 627 18.99 -9.41 12.72
CA MET A 627 18.47 -10.76 12.98
C MET A 627 18.58 -11.21 14.43
N ASP A 628 19.46 -10.60 15.22
CA ASP A 628 19.71 -10.99 16.61
C ASP A 628 19.11 -10.03 17.64
N VAL A 629 18.31 -9.05 17.24
CA VAL A 629 17.50 -8.30 18.18
C VAL A 629 16.42 -9.25 18.70
N GLY A 630 16.59 -9.72 19.91
CA GLY A 630 15.90 -10.87 20.50
C GLY A 630 14.42 -10.93 20.17
N CYS A 631 13.96 -12.11 19.80
CA CYS A 631 12.57 -12.46 19.53
C CYS A 631 11.72 -12.20 20.80
N GLY A 632 11.24 -11.01 21.00
CA GLY A 632 10.51 -10.59 22.17
C GLY A 632 10.92 -9.23 22.72
N ALA A 633 11.85 -8.56 22.05
CA ALA A 633 12.16 -7.18 22.37
C ALA A 633 10.88 -6.33 22.28
N GLU A 634 10.60 -5.63 23.34
CA GLU A 634 9.59 -4.58 23.37
C GLU A 634 9.81 -3.65 22.16
N ILE A 635 8.75 -3.00 21.71
CA ILE A 635 8.74 -2.04 20.57
C ILE A 635 9.89 -1.00 20.66
N ALA A 636 10.49 -0.86 21.84
CA ALA A 636 11.56 0.10 22.11
C ALA A 636 12.94 -0.28 21.52
N ASP A 637 13.24 -1.55 21.30
CA ASP A 637 14.56 -1.97 20.78
C ASP A 637 14.47 -2.39 19.32
N VAL A 638 14.77 -1.44 18.44
CA VAL A 638 14.67 -1.62 16.97
C VAL A 638 15.99 -2.01 16.32
N GLY A 639 17.05 -2.21 17.10
CA GLY A 639 18.39 -2.55 16.59
C GLY A 639 19.07 -1.44 15.79
N MET A 640 20.29 -1.72 15.32
CA MET A 640 21.11 -0.76 14.60
C MET A 640 20.42 -0.17 13.37
N VAL A 641 19.83 -1.03 12.56
CA VAL A 641 19.14 -0.64 11.33
C VAL A 641 17.92 0.22 11.65
N GLY A 642 17.12 -0.18 12.64
CA GLY A 642 15.96 0.59 13.06
C GLY A 642 16.30 1.99 13.53
N TYR A 643 17.38 2.13 14.31
CA TYR A 643 17.87 3.45 14.73
C TYR A 643 18.35 4.32 13.56
N LEU A 644 18.99 3.72 12.55
CA LEU A 644 19.38 4.42 11.34
C LEU A 644 18.16 5.02 10.62
N TYR A 645 17.09 4.23 10.46
CA TYR A 645 15.87 4.69 9.79
C TYR A 645 15.12 5.74 10.61
N GLN A 646 15.07 5.60 11.94
CA GLN A 646 14.51 6.63 12.82
C GLN A 646 15.27 7.94 12.73
N TYR A 647 16.60 7.87 12.76
CA TYR A 647 17.47 9.03 12.58
C TYR A 647 17.20 9.71 11.23
N ALA A 648 17.19 8.95 10.15
CA ALA A 648 16.92 9.48 8.81
C ALA A 648 15.53 10.13 8.72
N ALA A 649 14.50 9.49 9.26
CA ALA A 649 13.14 10.06 9.29
C ALA A 649 13.09 11.38 10.06
N LYS A 650 13.86 11.52 11.17
CA LYS A 650 13.99 12.79 11.90
C LYS A 650 14.64 13.89 11.07
N LEU A 651 15.61 13.57 10.22
CA LEU A 651 16.20 14.54 9.28
C LEU A 651 15.17 15.07 8.26
N GLY A 652 14.16 14.26 7.96
CA GLY A 652 13.06 14.61 7.07
C GLY A 652 11.95 15.45 7.71
N ARG A 653 11.94 15.67 9.02
CA ARG A 653 10.86 16.39 9.70
C ARG A 653 10.58 17.75 9.06
N GLY A 654 9.29 18.05 8.89
CA GLY A 654 8.78 19.36 8.54
C GLY A 654 8.68 20.29 9.75
N ASN A 655 7.90 21.36 9.60
CA ASN A 655 7.65 22.31 10.67
C ASN A 655 6.54 21.89 11.64
N VAL A 656 5.78 20.84 11.27
CA VAL A 656 4.70 20.29 12.10
C VAL A 656 4.99 18.80 12.34
N PHE A 657 5.13 18.42 13.60
CA PHE A 657 5.43 17.04 14.00
C PHE A 657 5.03 16.77 15.46
N ILE A 658 4.98 15.51 15.85
CA ILE A 658 4.70 15.10 17.24
C ILE A 658 5.95 14.56 17.93
N THR A 659 6.04 14.78 19.23
CA THR A 659 7.09 14.24 20.10
C THR A 659 6.51 13.82 21.46
N GLY A 660 7.33 13.13 22.23
CA GLY A 660 7.10 12.97 23.66
C GLY A 660 7.46 14.24 24.49
N PRO A 661 7.40 14.15 25.82
CA PRO A 661 7.67 15.26 26.74
C PRO A 661 9.11 15.79 26.69
N ASP A 662 10.07 15.04 26.14
CA ASP A 662 11.45 15.50 25.93
C ASP A 662 11.58 16.52 24.78
N PHE A 663 10.52 16.71 24.00
CA PHE A 663 10.44 17.58 22.81
C PHE A 663 11.34 17.18 21.64
N GLU A 664 12.09 16.11 21.75
CA GLU A 664 13.02 15.64 20.71
C GLU A 664 12.53 14.39 19.98
N ASN A 665 12.03 13.44 20.74
CA ASN A 665 11.71 12.11 20.22
C ASN A 665 10.25 11.75 20.44
N PRO A 666 9.64 10.96 19.53
CA PRO A 666 8.40 10.25 19.84
C PRO A 666 8.64 9.28 21.00
N ASP A 667 7.71 9.26 21.95
CA ASP A 667 7.67 8.33 23.05
C ASP A 667 6.73 7.14 22.77
N GLU A 668 6.45 6.32 23.78
CA GLU A 668 5.58 5.17 23.65
C GLU A 668 4.14 5.57 23.28
N ASP A 669 3.62 6.70 23.79
CA ASP A 669 2.29 7.16 23.45
C ASP A 669 2.19 7.63 21.99
N CYS A 670 3.22 8.29 21.47
CA CYS A 670 3.30 8.72 20.07
C CYS A 670 3.22 7.54 19.07
N ARG A 671 3.61 6.33 19.50
CA ARG A 671 3.56 5.12 18.68
C ARG A 671 2.14 4.56 18.48
N TRP A 672 1.15 5.19 19.10
CA TRP A 672 -0.26 4.91 18.91
C TRP A 672 -0.99 5.99 18.11
N ILE A 673 -0.27 7.02 17.65
CA ILE A 673 -0.86 8.19 17.02
C ILE A 673 -0.48 8.25 15.55
N ILE A 674 -1.49 8.41 14.69
CA ILE A 674 -1.30 8.85 13.32
C ILE A 674 -1.51 10.36 13.31
N TYR A 675 -0.59 11.08 12.71
CA TYR A 675 -0.81 12.49 12.41
C TYR A 675 -0.54 12.79 10.95
N SER A 676 -1.22 13.79 10.42
CA SER A 676 -0.97 14.36 9.10
C SER A 676 -1.15 15.87 9.14
N TYR A 677 -0.37 16.58 8.35
CA TYR A 677 -0.44 18.03 8.21
C TYR A 677 -0.74 18.39 6.76
N PHE A 678 -1.74 19.24 6.54
CA PHE A 678 -2.11 19.79 5.24
C PHE A 678 -1.68 21.26 5.16
N PRO A 679 -0.52 21.54 4.53
CA PRO A 679 0.03 22.90 4.52
C PRO A 679 -0.86 23.91 3.78
N ASP A 680 -1.57 23.49 2.72
CA ASP A 680 -2.44 24.37 1.93
C ASP A 680 -3.68 24.85 2.70
N GLU A 681 -4.07 24.15 3.77
CA GLU A 681 -5.17 24.54 4.66
C GLU A 681 -4.73 24.95 6.06
N GLY A 682 -3.48 24.68 6.42
CA GLY A 682 -3.01 24.86 7.79
C GLY A 682 -3.78 24.01 8.79
N LYS A 683 -4.00 22.72 8.48
CA LYS A 683 -4.72 21.80 9.36
C LYS A 683 -3.89 20.58 9.71
N VAL A 684 -3.93 20.21 10.97
CA VAL A 684 -3.35 18.98 11.52
C VAL A 684 -4.48 18.03 11.90
N TYR A 685 -4.34 16.80 11.45
CA TYR A 685 -5.24 15.70 11.80
C TYR A 685 -4.51 14.72 12.69
N LEU A 686 -5.15 14.30 13.76
CA LEU A 686 -4.61 13.33 14.73
C LEU A 686 -5.62 12.21 14.93
N LEU A 687 -5.14 10.98 14.98
CA LEU A 687 -5.96 9.79 15.20
C LEU A 687 -5.26 8.89 16.23
N ASN A 688 -5.92 8.70 17.37
CA ASN A 688 -5.48 7.74 18.38
C ASN A 688 -5.91 6.32 17.97
N LEU A 689 -4.94 5.44 17.74
CA LEU A 689 -5.17 4.04 17.38
C LEU A 689 -5.50 3.16 18.59
N ASP A 690 -5.36 3.65 19.81
CA ASP A 690 -5.75 2.92 21.01
C ASP A 690 -7.25 3.09 21.25
N TYR A 691 -7.98 2.01 21.23
CA TYR A 691 -9.44 2.00 21.41
C TYR A 691 -9.86 1.98 22.87
N GLU A 692 -8.91 1.82 23.81
CA GLU A 692 -9.18 1.67 25.23
C GLU A 692 -8.53 2.76 26.08
N ARG A 693 -7.43 3.37 25.63
CA ARG A 693 -6.63 4.27 26.44
C ARG A 693 -6.47 5.65 25.79
N GLU A 694 -6.39 6.63 26.64
CA GLU A 694 -5.91 7.95 26.23
C GLU A 694 -4.42 7.87 25.89
N ARG A 695 -4.01 8.64 24.86
CA ARG A 695 -2.61 8.80 24.46
C ARG A 695 -2.24 10.27 24.45
N LYS A 696 -0.99 10.54 24.83
CA LYS A 696 -0.47 11.90 24.97
C LYS A 696 0.62 12.15 23.94
N CYS A 697 0.71 13.37 23.48
CA CYS A 697 1.84 13.84 22.67
C CYS A 697 2.02 15.33 22.82
N VAL A 698 3.18 15.81 22.38
CA VAL A 698 3.43 17.22 22.17
C VAL A 698 3.38 17.47 20.68
N LEU A 699 2.41 18.24 20.22
CA LEU A 699 2.36 18.74 18.85
C LEU A 699 3.25 19.97 18.75
N GLN A 700 4.24 19.90 17.89
CA GLN A 700 5.12 21.02 17.60
C GLN A 700 4.74 21.62 16.25
N GLN A 701 4.53 22.93 16.22
CA GLN A 701 4.07 23.67 15.05
C GLN A 701 4.85 24.97 14.92
N PHE A 702 5.76 25.07 13.94
CA PHE A 702 6.54 26.29 13.67
C PHE A 702 7.25 26.87 14.91
N GLY A 703 7.67 26.03 15.85
CA GLY A 703 8.32 26.40 17.11
C GLY A 703 7.39 26.41 18.32
N ASP A 704 6.09 26.53 18.14
CA ASP A 704 5.11 26.41 19.22
C ASP A 704 4.88 24.94 19.63
N LYS A 705 4.43 24.75 20.87
CA LYS A 705 4.28 23.43 21.49
C LYS A 705 2.94 23.32 22.22
N ASP A 706 2.12 22.36 21.76
CA ASP A 706 0.84 22.05 22.36
C ASP A 706 0.87 20.68 23.02
N PHE A 707 0.56 20.60 24.31
CA PHE A 707 0.41 19.34 25.03
C PHE A 707 -0.98 18.79 24.80
N LEU A 708 -1.08 17.65 24.15
CA LEU A 708 -2.35 17.05 23.76
C LEU A 708 -2.59 15.73 24.49
N THR A 709 -3.85 15.51 24.86
CA THR A 709 -4.36 14.21 25.28
C THR A 709 -5.48 13.82 24.32
N LEU A 710 -5.33 12.70 23.65
CA LEU A 710 -6.30 12.13 22.73
C LEU A 710 -7.05 11.00 23.43
N LYS A 711 -8.38 11.07 23.46
CA LYS A 711 -9.24 10.01 23.99
C LYS A 711 -9.11 8.72 23.18
N PRO A 712 -9.58 7.57 23.69
CA PRO A 712 -9.62 6.33 22.94
C PRO A 712 -10.32 6.50 21.57
N ALA A 713 -9.66 6.05 20.51
CA ALA A 713 -10.13 6.17 19.11
C ALA A 713 -10.50 7.58 18.67
N GLU A 714 -9.97 8.62 19.31
CA GLU A 714 -10.29 10.00 18.95
C GLU A 714 -9.66 10.38 17.62
N PHE A 715 -10.49 10.92 16.73
CA PHE A 715 -10.07 11.64 15.54
C PHE A 715 -10.24 13.14 15.80
N ARG A 716 -9.15 13.89 15.78
CA ARG A 716 -9.13 15.33 16.10
C ARG A 716 -8.57 16.13 14.94
N ILE A 717 -9.17 17.29 14.68
CA ILE A 717 -8.71 18.28 13.71
C ILE A 717 -8.28 19.52 14.50
N ILE A 718 -7.10 20.04 14.18
CA ILE A 718 -6.52 21.23 14.80
C ILE A 718 -6.14 22.19 13.69
N ASP A 719 -6.48 23.47 13.84
CA ASP A 719 -5.95 24.51 12.97
C ASP A 719 -4.49 24.76 13.36
N SER A 720 -3.57 24.67 12.40
CA SER A 720 -2.16 24.95 12.67
C SER A 720 -1.96 26.44 12.84
N VAL A 721 -0.99 26.79 13.68
CA VAL A 721 -0.53 28.19 13.80
C VAL A 721 0.00 28.61 12.42
N LYS A 722 -0.64 29.60 11.79
CA LYS A 722 -0.13 30.19 10.55
C LYS A 722 0.93 31.19 10.92
N LEU A 723 2.15 31.00 10.44
CA LEU A 723 3.13 32.11 10.43
C LEU A 723 2.58 33.18 9.47
N ASP A 724 2.53 34.42 9.94
CA ASP A 724 2.29 35.56 9.06
C ASP A 724 3.34 35.57 7.94
N ALA A 725 2.94 36.05 6.75
CA ALA A 725 3.80 35.97 5.56
C ALA A 725 5.17 36.68 5.76
N ASP A 726 5.25 37.62 6.66
CA ASP A 726 6.48 38.39 6.99
C ASP A 726 7.46 37.60 7.90
N GLU A 727 7.01 36.59 8.65
CA GLU A 727 7.88 35.71 9.43
C GLU A 727 8.53 34.62 8.61
N LYS A 728 7.90 34.21 7.49
CA LYS A 728 8.47 33.22 6.54
C LYS A 728 9.75 33.72 5.86
N LEU A 729 9.90 35.00 5.66
CA LEU A 729 11.09 35.63 5.05
C LEU A 729 12.28 35.68 6.00
N ASN A 730 12.06 35.56 7.31
CA ASN A 730 13.15 35.65 8.32
C ASN A 730 13.60 34.24 8.83
N ALA A 731 12.95 33.18 8.40
CA ALA A 731 13.27 31.80 8.79
C ALA A 731 14.03 31.00 7.70
N GLU A 732 14.25 31.59 6.52
CA GLU A 732 15.15 31.12 5.48
C GLU A 732 16.53 31.75 5.60
#